data_2aae38bcd690e8c09b46b401602fc46f
#
_entry.id   2aae38bcd690e8c09b46b401602fc46f
#
_cell.length_a   1.000
_cell.length_b   1.000
_cell.length_c   1.000
_cell.angle_alpha   90.00
_cell.angle_beta   90.00
_cell.angle_gamma   90.00
#
_symmetry.space_group_name_H-M   'P 1'
#
loop_
_entity.id
_entity.type
_entity.pdbx_description
1 polymer ?
#
loop_
_entity_poly.entity_id
_entity_poly.type
_entity_poly.pdbx_seq_one_letter_code
_entity_poly.pdbx_strand_id
1 'polypeptide(L)'
;MNKKSTFRLLALAGLLAAAPTTMSAQTTEPASASKVVYDFKGFDDVKLLKLFAKIVKDGRRYPTDAELRDAGLANEIEFVRSHVRKRNILSRADRLNQTTYEKRDLFMNIPAGAGRGTGGYPSKEFASDNFSMWNYTNLFGAWNHGLFQAPGAWADAAHKNGTDLLSGVKFFDTTGNPGGVGAEGWMPIITTQESDGTYTYAKPMIYLLQYLGLDGINYNWEASGYDDERVIGFHQALYKIADQENFKNFHIAIYTSESGLTGYTARALFGSGGTKTADLMLNYSGGDFTHQMPSSVSAAKAAMGTTEGLYAGVWIMNMNRRWTSLNTAKECGVCLWGEHAQSRFWSYNVGGDAFEAMSNYQKLLERGFSGGMRNPANRPAVSNYNNNWEETGGNLPLSSFAGLATWIPERTTIQGNLPFSTYFNMGAGSQYNYKGKRTAGPWYNMANQDIVPTYRWLVYDAGTETVSDKISPEFSYKDAYTGGSCLLLSGTDQAAGTDIVLYKTDLTGSTGAIKANVAIKSGKEGEKESNLYLIVHLKNGNVWKEYPVGKTTGKNWEEHQINLTDLASGTTIDKIGLRVKNSDANYQMMVGKLELTDGYTQAPAEVKDVTIQVKEETKTSLSVKASWSVNTTAATTGLVYNDDANIDHFEILLKDGADGRVSEVARTTQWAAYVGNIDLTHAQHNPYIGVRAVGKDLKSYSPVQWTQVTREDASRLPDLVTNPYTAPELDMDADGAKIAQKVRYVERFITVGGTTNIDYTANQPTGGTNYVDATTNGQVLTVEQGTTVTIKIKGYQARDEVDNNHDDLRWCFGRGWIDLNSDNRFEPKELSEGGEQLFTIGELRKGTLDQVTGLKAITFKIPDDARTGDTRMRIVFSDAWFKGALKPTGKFNKGFAIDFRVKITGTKPQRPIPADTHDQGVADQPEGLTTTGITAPVAAPSQLVMDAEALNFTNVEQAWIFATDGSLMATLNHPTSFKVASLAPGVYLVKMQNKNIIRTQKVTIR
;
A
#
# COMPACT_ATOMS: atom_id res chain seq x y z
N MET A 1 4.05 -9.34 -51.49
CA MET A 1 3.66 -9.57 -50.08
C MET A 1 4.55 -10.69 -49.56
N ASN A 2 5.50 -10.32 -48.73
CA ASN A 2 6.62 -11.20 -48.37
C ASN A 2 6.27 -12.07 -47.17
N LYS A 3 6.17 -13.37 -47.35
CA LYS A 3 5.97 -14.38 -46.30
C LYS A 3 6.96 -14.33 -45.10
N LYS A 4 8.02 -13.55 -45.21
CA LYS A 4 9.04 -13.38 -44.16
C LYS A 4 8.63 -12.40 -43.08
N SER A 5 7.69 -11.49 -43.30
CA SER A 5 7.24 -10.56 -42.27
C SER A 5 6.18 -11.18 -41.34
N THR A 6 5.36 -12.10 -41.87
CA THR A 6 4.36 -12.83 -41.03
C THR A 6 5.03 -13.81 -40.05
N PHE A 7 6.15 -14.41 -40.45
CA PHE A 7 6.91 -15.30 -39.56
C PHE A 7 7.62 -14.55 -38.42
N ARG A 8 8.04 -13.32 -38.67
CA ARG A 8 8.65 -12.48 -37.61
C ARG A 8 7.60 -11.94 -36.61
N LEU A 9 6.38 -11.66 -37.06
CA LEU A 9 5.29 -11.27 -36.16
C LEU A 9 4.80 -12.44 -35.28
N LEU A 10 4.71 -13.64 -35.84
CA LEU A 10 4.37 -14.86 -35.12
C LEU A 10 5.47 -15.25 -34.10
N ALA A 11 6.75 -15.03 -34.43
CA ALA A 11 7.83 -15.26 -33.48
C ALA A 11 7.85 -14.21 -32.36
N LEU A 12 7.45 -12.97 -32.64
CA LEU A 12 7.32 -11.92 -31.63
C LEU A 12 6.09 -12.12 -30.77
N ALA A 13 4.97 -12.55 -31.33
CA ALA A 13 3.78 -12.94 -30.58
C ALA A 13 4.02 -14.21 -29.73
N GLY A 14 4.79 -15.16 -30.24
CA GLY A 14 5.20 -16.35 -29.49
C GLY A 14 6.18 -16.03 -28.35
N LEU A 15 7.06 -15.07 -28.52
CA LEU A 15 7.96 -14.57 -27.48
C LEU A 15 7.21 -13.73 -26.43
N LEU A 16 6.20 -12.96 -26.83
CA LEU A 16 5.34 -12.22 -25.90
C LEU A 16 4.37 -13.09 -25.12
N ALA A 17 3.93 -14.22 -25.70
CA ALA A 17 3.10 -15.20 -24.98
C ALA A 17 3.92 -16.11 -24.06
N ALA A 18 5.23 -16.29 -24.33
CA ALA A 18 6.12 -17.06 -23.45
C ALA A 18 6.78 -16.18 -22.36
N ALA A 19 6.93 -14.89 -22.59
CA ALA A 19 7.49 -13.96 -21.61
C ALA A 19 6.68 -13.85 -20.31
N PRO A 20 5.34 -13.89 -20.31
CA PRO A 20 4.58 -13.83 -19.06
C PRO A 20 4.81 -15.02 -18.12
N THR A 21 5.03 -16.20 -18.65
CA THR A 21 5.27 -17.40 -17.81
C THR A 21 6.67 -17.47 -17.23
N THR A 22 7.67 -16.93 -17.90
CA THR A 22 9.03 -16.81 -17.33
C THR A 22 9.21 -15.57 -16.46
N MET A 23 8.44 -14.52 -16.73
CA MET A 23 8.50 -13.30 -15.92
C MET A 23 7.71 -13.40 -14.62
N SER A 24 6.66 -14.22 -14.53
CA SER A 24 5.97 -14.46 -13.27
C SER A 24 6.83 -15.26 -12.28
N ALA A 25 7.79 -16.05 -12.78
CA ALA A 25 8.78 -16.70 -11.93
C ALA A 25 9.90 -15.75 -11.45
N GLN A 26 10.02 -14.56 -12.06
CA GLN A 26 11.02 -13.56 -11.67
C GLN A 26 10.55 -12.58 -10.61
N THR A 27 9.28 -12.39 -10.47
CA THR A 27 8.73 -11.63 -9.35
C THR A 27 8.67 -12.57 -8.15
N THR A 28 9.76 -12.71 -7.46
CA THR A 28 9.80 -13.27 -6.11
C THR A 28 9.06 -12.35 -5.14
N GLU A 29 7.94 -11.84 -5.56
CA GLU A 29 7.06 -11.12 -4.69
C GLU A 29 6.35 -12.13 -3.83
N PRO A 30 6.26 -11.88 -2.53
CA PRO A 30 5.42 -12.70 -1.68
C PRO A 30 3.97 -12.52 -2.12
N ALA A 31 3.55 -13.29 -3.12
CA ALA A 31 2.27 -13.11 -3.80
C ALA A 31 1.06 -13.28 -2.87
N SER A 32 1.25 -13.83 -1.70
CA SER A 32 0.17 -14.15 -0.78
C SER A 32 0.28 -13.53 0.59
N ALA A 33 1.23 -12.62 0.82
CA ALA A 33 1.38 -11.99 2.12
C ALA A 33 0.08 -11.31 2.60
N SER A 34 -0.73 -10.78 1.70
CA SER A 34 -2.03 -10.20 2.03
C SER A 34 -2.99 -11.18 2.69
N LYS A 35 -2.98 -12.44 2.29
CA LYS A 35 -3.87 -13.47 2.87
C LYS A 35 -3.45 -13.85 4.28
N VAL A 36 -2.17 -13.77 4.60
CA VAL A 36 -1.62 -14.08 5.92
C VAL A 36 -1.73 -12.89 6.86
N VAL A 37 -1.39 -11.69 6.36
CA VAL A 37 -1.37 -10.44 7.14
C VAL A 37 -2.77 -9.85 7.29
N TYR A 38 -3.54 -9.89 6.22
CA TYR A 38 -4.89 -9.36 6.16
C TYR A 38 -5.84 -10.48 5.75
N ASP A 39 -6.77 -10.82 6.62
CA ASP A 39 -7.69 -11.95 6.46
C ASP A 39 -8.84 -11.64 5.47
N PHE A 40 -8.55 -10.91 4.42
CA PHE A 40 -9.50 -10.63 3.35
C PHE A 40 -9.48 -11.78 2.34
N LYS A 41 -10.59 -12.48 2.22
CA LYS A 41 -10.72 -13.65 1.33
C LYS A 41 -11.30 -13.34 -0.05
N GLY A 42 -11.74 -12.12 -0.29
CA GLY A 42 -12.52 -11.77 -1.45
C GLY A 42 -13.94 -12.35 -1.37
N PHE A 43 -14.71 -12.09 -2.40
CA PHE A 43 -16.07 -12.59 -2.54
C PHE A 43 -16.38 -12.92 -4.01
N ASP A 44 -17.52 -13.59 -4.25
CA ASP A 44 -17.98 -13.92 -5.57
C ASP A 44 -18.70 -12.72 -6.20
N ASP A 45 -18.07 -12.09 -7.18
CA ASP A 45 -18.59 -10.93 -7.91
C ASP A 45 -19.96 -11.21 -8.56
N VAL A 46 -20.12 -12.41 -9.13
CA VAL A 46 -21.36 -12.80 -9.79
C VAL A 46 -22.48 -12.98 -8.77
N LYS A 47 -22.17 -13.57 -7.62
CA LYS A 47 -23.13 -13.74 -6.53
C LYS A 47 -23.60 -12.39 -6.00
N LEU A 48 -22.67 -11.44 -5.82
CA LEU A 48 -22.99 -10.08 -5.39
C LEU A 48 -23.87 -9.37 -6.42
N LEU A 49 -23.55 -9.45 -7.71
CA LEU A 49 -24.36 -8.86 -8.77
C LEU A 49 -25.76 -9.47 -8.85
N LYS A 50 -25.87 -10.79 -8.68
CA LYS A 50 -27.18 -11.49 -8.62
C LYS A 50 -28.01 -11.06 -7.41
N LEU A 51 -27.38 -10.80 -6.25
CA LEU A 51 -28.07 -10.21 -5.11
C LEU A 51 -28.65 -8.85 -5.47
N PHE A 52 -27.88 -7.98 -6.12
CA PHE A 52 -28.40 -6.68 -6.58
C PHE A 52 -29.48 -6.81 -7.63
N ALA A 53 -29.41 -7.79 -8.54
CA ALA A 53 -30.48 -8.05 -9.50
C ALA A 53 -31.78 -8.44 -8.82
N LYS A 54 -31.75 -9.29 -7.79
CA LYS A 54 -32.93 -9.62 -6.96
C LYS A 54 -33.49 -8.37 -6.29
N ILE A 55 -32.64 -7.55 -5.68
CA ILE A 55 -33.05 -6.32 -4.96
C ILE A 55 -33.73 -5.32 -5.91
N VAL A 56 -33.16 -5.14 -7.10
CA VAL A 56 -33.76 -4.27 -8.14
C VAL A 56 -35.14 -4.80 -8.59
N LYS A 57 -35.27 -6.12 -8.73
CA LYS A 57 -36.56 -6.77 -9.06
C LYS A 57 -37.61 -6.58 -7.95
N ASP A 58 -37.15 -6.55 -6.69
CA ASP A 58 -37.99 -6.26 -5.52
C ASP A 58 -38.34 -4.76 -5.37
N GLY A 59 -37.95 -3.92 -6.34
CA GLY A 59 -38.19 -2.47 -6.34
C GLY A 59 -37.32 -1.69 -5.38
N ARG A 60 -36.22 -2.29 -4.86
CA ARG A 60 -35.28 -1.67 -3.97
C ARG A 60 -33.97 -1.31 -4.72
N ARG A 61 -33.16 -0.50 -4.08
CA ARG A 61 -31.88 -0.04 -4.66
C ARG A 61 -30.67 -0.77 -4.07
N TYR A 62 -30.68 -1.05 -2.78
CA TYR A 62 -29.55 -1.59 -2.04
C TYR A 62 -29.94 -2.72 -1.11
N PRO A 63 -29.00 -3.64 -0.83
CA PRO A 63 -29.22 -4.71 0.12
C PRO A 63 -29.28 -4.19 1.56
N THR A 64 -29.95 -4.93 2.41
CA THR A 64 -29.83 -4.79 3.86
C THR A 64 -28.55 -5.50 4.35
N ASP A 65 -28.09 -5.14 5.55
CA ASP A 65 -26.96 -5.83 6.19
C ASP A 65 -27.23 -7.33 6.40
N ALA A 66 -28.49 -7.71 6.64
CA ALA A 66 -28.88 -9.11 6.76
C ALA A 66 -28.67 -9.86 5.43
N GLU A 67 -29.09 -9.30 4.31
CA GLU A 67 -28.90 -9.88 2.98
C GLU A 67 -27.42 -9.98 2.60
N LEU A 68 -26.59 -9.00 2.97
CA LEU A 68 -25.15 -9.06 2.80
C LEU A 68 -24.52 -10.16 3.67
N ARG A 69 -24.96 -10.29 4.93
CA ARG A 69 -24.50 -11.38 5.82
C ARG A 69 -24.89 -12.76 5.26
N ASP A 70 -26.12 -12.92 4.82
CA ASP A 70 -26.60 -14.17 4.22
C ASP A 70 -25.85 -14.53 2.93
N ALA A 71 -25.37 -13.50 2.21
CA ALA A 71 -24.51 -13.67 1.06
C ALA A 71 -23.01 -13.91 1.43
N GLY A 72 -22.66 -13.83 2.71
CA GLY A 72 -21.30 -14.01 3.19
C GLY A 72 -20.40 -12.77 3.02
N LEU A 73 -20.98 -11.59 2.81
CA LEU A 73 -20.24 -10.39 2.40
C LEU A 73 -20.13 -9.32 3.50
N ALA A 74 -21.00 -9.33 4.51
CA ALA A 74 -21.17 -8.22 5.43
C ALA A 74 -19.88 -7.75 6.13
N ASN A 75 -18.98 -8.66 6.50
CA ASN A 75 -17.80 -8.30 7.30
C ASN A 75 -16.65 -7.69 6.47
N GLU A 76 -16.65 -7.89 5.16
CA GLU A 76 -15.56 -7.46 4.28
C GLU A 76 -15.96 -6.32 3.34
N ILE A 77 -17.26 -6.07 3.21
CA ILE A 77 -17.79 -5.12 2.22
C ILE A 77 -17.25 -3.70 2.43
N GLU A 78 -17.05 -3.26 3.67
CA GLU A 78 -16.55 -1.92 3.97
C GLU A 78 -15.10 -1.68 3.52
N PHE A 79 -14.32 -2.74 3.33
CA PHE A 79 -12.95 -2.62 2.81
C PHE A 79 -12.89 -2.45 1.28
N VAL A 80 -13.99 -2.75 0.57
CA VAL A 80 -14.13 -2.50 -0.87
C VAL A 80 -15.05 -1.31 -1.17
N ARG A 81 -15.55 -0.61 -0.14
CA ARG A 81 -16.37 0.59 -0.30
C ARG A 81 -15.57 1.86 -0.08
N SER A 82 -15.88 2.88 -0.85
CA SER A 82 -15.42 4.25 -0.64
C SER A 82 -16.57 5.12 -0.14
N HIS A 83 -16.35 5.81 0.96
CA HIS A 83 -17.26 6.84 1.49
C HIS A 83 -16.74 8.26 1.22
N VAL A 84 -15.70 8.39 0.40
CA VAL A 84 -15.15 9.67 -0.04
C VAL A 84 -15.74 10.04 -1.40
N ARG A 85 -16.47 11.15 -1.46
CA ARG A 85 -16.94 11.68 -2.73
C ARG A 85 -15.76 12.20 -3.54
N LYS A 86 -15.72 11.90 -4.84
CA LYS A 86 -14.73 12.49 -5.73
C LYS A 86 -14.80 14.01 -5.67
N ARG A 87 -13.68 14.64 -5.34
CA ARG A 87 -13.57 16.09 -5.23
C ARG A 87 -13.47 16.74 -6.61
N ASN A 88 -14.04 17.93 -6.73
CA ASN A 88 -13.94 18.72 -7.94
C ASN A 88 -12.50 19.24 -8.12
N ILE A 89 -12.05 19.23 -9.37
CA ILE A 89 -10.74 19.76 -9.75
C ILE A 89 -10.83 21.25 -9.98
N LEU A 90 -9.84 22.02 -9.50
CA LEU A 90 -9.66 23.41 -9.87
C LEU A 90 -9.39 23.57 -11.37
N SER A 91 -9.77 24.71 -11.91
CA SER A 91 -9.43 25.06 -13.29
C SER A 91 -7.93 24.93 -13.54
N ARG A 92 -7.59 24.35 -14.68
CA ARG A 92 -6.21 24.12 -15.13
C ARG A 92 -5.56 25.38 -15.74
N ALA A 93 -5.98 26.58 -15.32
CA ALA A 93 -5.54 27.83 -15.94
C ALA A 93 -4.04 28.13 -15.73
N ASP A 94 -3.48 27.72 -14.58
CA ASP A 94 -2.07 27.92 -14.26
C ASP A 94 -1.24 26.73 -14.71
N ARG A 95 -0.94 26.67 -16.00
CA ARG A 95 -0.07 25.62 -16.52
C ARG A 95 1.39 26.03 -16.40
N LEU A 96 2.19 25.18 -15.80
CA LEU A 96 3.64 25.34 -15.75
C LEU A 96 4.28 25.18 -17.12
N ASN A 97 3.60 24.47 -18.03
CA ASN A 97 4.12 24.18 -19.34
C ASN A 97 3.06 24.46 -20.42
N GLN A 98 3.41 25.35 -21.37
CA GLN A 98 2.55 25.74 -22.46
C GLN A 98 2.34 24.64 -23.50
N THR A 99 3.15 23.55 -23.47
CA THR A 99 2.97 22.40 -24.37
C THR A 99 1.93 21.41 -23.86
N THR A 100 1.46 21.54 -22.62
CA THR A 100 0.37 20.74 -22.11
C THR A 100 -0.91 21.01 -22.85
N TYR A 101 -1.67 19.96 -23.15
CA TYR A 101 -2.99 20.07 -23.73
C TYR A 101 -4.05 19.86 -22.64
N GLU A 102 -4.96 20.84 -22.49
CA GLU A 102 -5.92 20.86 -21.38
C GLU A 102 -6.77 19.61 -21.24
N LYS A 103 -7.17 19.05 -22.37
CA LYS A 103 -8.05 17.88 -22.43
C LYS A 103 -7.29 16.56 -22.49
N ARG A 104 -5.95 16.58 -22.37
CA ARG A 104 -5.19 15.35 -22.37
C ARG A 104 -5.20 14.74 -20.99
N ASP A 105 -5.81 13.61 -20.88
CA ASP A 105 -5.97 12.85 -19.66
C ASP A 105 -4.91 11.76 -19.52
N LEU A 106 -4.60 11.41 -18.27
CA LEU A 106 -3.78 10.27 -17.93
C LEU A 106 -4.67 9.18 -17.30
N PHE A 107 -4.61 8.02 -17.91
CA PHE A 107 -5.16 6.79 -17.36
C PHE A 107 -4.03 5.93 -16.82
N MET A 108 -4.01 5.66 -15.52
CA MET A 108 -3.13 4.69 -14.90
C MET A 108 -3.83 3.35 -14.84
N ASN A 109 -3.36 2.36 -15.59
CA ASN A 109 -3.98 1.03 -15.64
C ASN A 109 -3.01 0.00 -15.04
N ILE A 110 -2.97 -0.06 -13.72
CA ILE A 110 -2.06 -0.88 -12.93
C ILE A 110 -2.78 -1.49 -11.72
N PRO A 111 -2.33 -2.65 -11.22
CA PRO A 111 -2.90 -3.22 -10.00
C PRO A 111 -2.71 -2.30 -8.78
N ALA A 112 -3.74 -2.15 -7.96
CA ALA A 112 -3.64 -1.42 -6.72
C ALA A 112 -2.92 -2.28 -5.66
N GLY A 113 -1.73 -1.85 -5.22
CA GLY A 113 -0.95 -2.53 -4.19
C GLY A 113 -0.48 -3.94 -4.58
N ALA A 114 -0.34 -4.22 -5.87
CA ALA A 114 0.20 -5.48 -6.33
C ALA A 114 1.68 -5.60 -6.01
N GLY A 115 2.13 -6.78 -5.66
CA GLY A 115 3.53 -7.09 -5.54
C GLY A 115 4.13 -7.07 -4.15
N ARG A 116 3.44 -6.52 -3.17
CA ARG A 116 3.86 -6.56 -1.76
C ARG A 116 2.90 -7.37 -0.88
N GLY A 117 1.99 -8.07 -1.50
CA GLY A 117 1.18 -9.05 -0.86
C GLY A 117 -0.03 -8.55 -0.09
N THR A 118 -0.24 -7.25 0.00
CA THR A 118 -1.44 -6.72 0.66
C THR A 118 -2.67 -6.71 -0.25
N GLY A 119 -2.46 -6.83 -1.54
CA GLY A 119 -3.53 -6.65 -2.52
C GLY A 119 -4.13 -5.24 -2.51
N GLY A 120 -3.46 -4.27 -1.90
CA GLY A 120 -3.96 -2.90 -1.75
C GLY A 120 -4.88 -2.68 -0.54
N TYR A 121 -5.22 -3.72 0.20
CA TYR A 121 -6.06 -3.62 1.40
C TYR A 121 -5.26 -3.18 2.63
N PRO A 122 -5.88 -2.49 3.59
CA PRO A 122 -5.24 -2.15 4.86
C PRO A 122 -4.64 -3.36 5.57
N SER A 123 -3.40 -3.24 6.05
CA SER A 123 -2.65 -4.36 6.62
C SER A 123 -1.54 -3.90 7.58
N LYS A 124 -0.80 -4.83 8.16
CA LYS A 124 0.39 -4.58 8.98
C LYS A 124 1.70 -4.52 8.19
N GLU A 125 1.65 -4.43 6.89
CA GLU A 125 2.83 -4.32 6.04
C GLU A 125 3.31 -2.88 5.90
N PHE A 126 4.61 -2.65 5.98
CA PHE A 126 5.18 -1.32 5.73
C PHE A 126 5.54 -1.14 4.26
N ALA A 127 6.37 -2.01 3.75
CA ALA A 127 6.96 -1.86 2.42
C ALA A 127 6.00 -2.36 1.33
N SER A 128 4.80 -1.78 1.29
CA SER A 128 3.79 -2.08 0.29
C SER A 128 3.74 -1.01 -0.79
N ASP A 129 3.35 -1.41 -1.99
CA ASP A 129 3.20 -0.47 -3.09
C ASP A 129 2.14 0.57 -2.77
N ASN A 130 2.46 1.83 -3.00
CA ASN A 130 1.52 2.93 -2.95
C ASN A 130 1.68 3.83 -4.17
N PHE A 131 0.60 4.42 -4.60
CA PHE A 131 0.60 5.38 -5.70
C PHE A 131 0.39 6.80 -5.16
N SER A 132 1.09 7.77 -5.69
CA SER A 132 1.07 9.14 -5.16
C SER A 132 1.12 10.23 -6.23
N MET A 133 0.95 9.87 -7.50
CA MET A 133 0.96 10.83 -8.61
C MET A 133 -0.46 11.15 -9.10
N TRP A 134 -1.41 11.22 -8.14
CA TRP A 134 -2.81 11.54 -8.40
C TRP A 134 -3.00 12.91 -9.05
N ASN A 135 -2.10 13.86 -8.76
CA ASN A 135 -2.08 15.21 -9.31
C ASN A 135 -1.96 15.25 -10.84
N TYR A 136 -1.57 14.14 -11.48
CA TYR A 136 -1.55 13.99 -12.94
C TYR A 136 -2.60 13.02 -13.47
N THR A 137 -3.20 12.20 -12.60
CA THR A 137 -4.02 11.05 -12.97
C THR A 137 -5.50 11.36 -13.00
N ASN A 138 -6.15 11.20 -14.14
CA ASN A 138 -7.59 11.41 -14.29
C ASN A 138 -8.39 10.15 -13.97
N LEU A 139 -7.87 9.01 -14.43
CA LEU A 139 -8.51 7.71 -14.33
C LEU A 139 -7.50 6.69 -13.82
N PHE A 140 -7.89 5.89 -12.86
CA PHE A 140 -7.08 4.80 -12.33
C PHE A 140 -7.84 3.47 -12.43
N GLY A 141 -7.34 2.54 -13.21
CA GLY A 141 -7.86 1.19 -13.33
C GLY A 141 -7.11 0.25 -12.40
N ALA A 142 -7.72 -0.07 -11.26
CA ALA A 142 -7.18 -1.04 -10.31
C ALA A 142 -7.46 -2.46 -10.81
N TRP A 143 -6.70 -2.90 -11.80
CA TRP A 143 -6.96 -4.19 -12.42
C TRP A 143 -6.38 -5.37 -11.64
N ASN A 144 -6.83 -6.61 -11.89
CA ASN A 144 -6.53 -7.83 -11.13
C ASN A 144 -7.18 -7.93 -9.74
N HIS A 145 -8.21 -7.13 -9.46
CA HIS A 145 -8.96 -7.20 -8.21
C HIS A 145 -10.35 -7.82 -8.32
N GLY A 146 -10.75 -8.30 -9.51
CA GLY A 146 -12.15 -8.63 -9.81
C GLY A 146 -12.94 -7.39 -10.22
N LEU A 147 -14.19 -7.58 -10.62
CA LEU A 147 -15.00 -6.49 -11.21
C LEU A 147 -15.55 -5.53 -10.16
N PHE A 148 -15.65 -5.97 -8.90
CA PHE A 148 -16.23 -5.19 -7.80
C PHE A 148 -15.37 -5.20 -6.52
N GLN A 149 -14.10 -5.56 -6.61
CA GLN A 149 -13.25 -5.80 -5.45
C GLN A 149 -12.01 -4.90 -5.38
N ALA A 150 -12.01 -3.74 -6.04
CA ALA A 150 -10.95 -2.76 -5.84
C ALA A 150 -10.92 -2.31 -4.38
N PRO A 151 -9.73 -2.13 -3.77
CA PRO A 151 -9.64 -1.68 -2.38
C PRO A 151 -10.27 -0.30 -2.19
N GLY A 152 -11.25 -0.16 -1.30
CA GLY A 152 -11.91 1.11 -1.00
C GLY A 152 -10.93 2.19 -0.52
N ALA A 153 -9.85 1.80 0.15
CA ALA A 153 -8.79 2.70 0.56
C ALA A 153 -8.09 3.40 -0.61
N TRP A 154 -7.93 2.71 -1.74
CA TRP A 154 -7.39 3.32 -2.97
C TRP A 154 -8.40 4.24 -3.64
N ALA A 155 -9.69 3.87 -3.61
CA ALA A 155 -10.75 4.76 -4.09
C ALA A 155 -10.81 6.06 -3.27
N ASP A 156 -10.68 5.97 -1.95
CA ASP A 156 -10.60 7.15 -1.07
C ASP A 156 -9.43 8.06 -1.43
N ALA A 157 -8.24 7.48 -1.63
CA ALA A 157 -7.05 8.26 -2.03
C ALA A 157 -7.23 8.91 -3.41
N ALA A 158 -7.77 8.19 -4.38
CA ALA A 158 -8.07 8.70 -5.71
C ALA A 158 -9.08 9.86 -5.66
N HIS A 159 -10.20 9.66 -4.98
CA HIS A 159 -11.29 10.63 -4.88
C HIS A 159 -10.89 11.92 -4.18
N LYS A 160 -10.09 11.85 -3.11
CA LYS A 160 -9.49 13.03 -2.46
C LYS A 160 -8.73 13.91 -3.45
N ASN A 161 -8.10 13.29 -4.44
CA ASN A 161 -7.30 13.95 -5.46
C ASN A 161 -8.05 14.17 -6.81
N GLY A 162 -9.35 13.90 -6.87
CA GLY A 162 -10.18 14.13 -8.04
C GLY A 162 -9.97 13.14 -9.19
N THR A 163 -9.50 11.94 -8.87
CA THR A 163 -9.27 10.84 -9.81
C THR A 163 -10.43 9.84 -9.70
N ASP A 164 -10.93 9.37 -10.85
CA ASP A 164 -11.89 8.27 -10.91
C ASP A 164 -11.18 6.94 -10.73
N LEU A 165 -11.76 6.03 -9.95
CA LEU A 165 -11.20 4.72 -9.69
C LEU A 165 -12.12 3.61 -10.20
N LEU A 166 -11.57 2.76 -11.07
CA LEU A 166 -12.25 1.63 -11.64
C LEU A 166 -11.72 0.32 -11.05
N SER A 167 -12.61 -0.60 -10.78
CA SER A 167 -12.22 -1.99 -10.49
C SER A 167 -12.06 -2.76 -11.79
N GLY A 168 -11.09 -3.67 -11.86
CA GLY A 168 -10.69 -4.27 -13.11
C GLY A 168 -10.46 -5.77 -13.08
N VAL A 169 -10.71 -6.41 -14.21
CA VAL A 169 -10.64 -7.86 -14.39
C VAL A 169 -9.90 -8.24 -15.68
N LYS A 170 -9.14 -9.32 -15.63
CA LYS A 170 -8.70 -10.06 -16.83
C LYS A 170 -9.88 -10.88 -17.34
N PHE A 171 -10.57 -10.37 -18.33
CA PHE A 171 -11.83 -10.96 -18.78
C PHE A 171 -11.69 -12.35 -19.41
N PHE A 172 -10.51 -12.69 -19.93
CA PHE A 172 -10.19 -13.98 -20.55
C PHE A 172 -9.54 -14.99 -19.57
N ASP A 173 -9.22 -14.59 -18.33
CA ASP A 173 -8.49 -15.42 -17.37
C ASP A 173 -9.37 -15.70 -16.16
N THR A 174 -9.64 -16.99 -15.89
CA THR A 174 -10.41 -17.44 -14.75
C THR A 174 -9.55 -17.62 -13.49
N THR A 175 -8.23 -17.79 -13.62
CA THR A 175 -7.35 -18.17 -12.52
C THR A 175 -6.78 -16.97 -11.78
N GLY A 176 -6.60 -15.84 -12.46
CA GLY A 176 -6.03 -14.61 -11.92
C GLY A 176 -7.05 -13.63 -11.33
N ASN A 177 -8.34 -13.94 -11.39
CA ASN A 177 -9.39 -13.05 -10.91
C ASN A 177 -9.93 -13.49 -9.56
N PRO A 178 -10.03 -12.63 -8.57
CA PRO A 178 -10.87 -12.88 -7.40
C PRO A 178 -12.29 -13.24 -7.84
N GLY A 179 -12.87 -14.28 -7.24
CA GLY A 179 -14.17 -14.78 -7.64
C GLY A 179 -14.18 -15.79 -8.80
N GLY A 180 -13.03 -16.03 -9.47
CA GLY A 180 -12.82 -17.14 -10.41
C GLY A 180 -13.67 -17.12 -11.67
N VAL A 181 -14.06 -15.93 -12.17
CA VAL A 181 -14.95 -15.78 -13.32
C VAL A 181 -14.22 -15.11 -14.46
N GLY A 182 -13.99 -15.84 -15.56
CA GLY A 182 -13.42 -15.30 -16.80
C GLY A 182 -14.48 -14.93 -17.82
N ALA A 183 -14.05 -14.71 -19.06
CA ALA A 183 -14.94 -14.34 -20.18
C ALA A 183 -16.15 -15.26 -20.32
N GLU A 184 -15.94 -16.58 -20.22
CA GLU A 184 -17.03 -17.56 -20.34
C GLU A 184 -18.12 -17.39 -19.27
N GLY A 185 -17.74 -17.00 -18.06
CA GLY A 185 -18.67 -16.76 -16.96
C GLY A 185 -19.37 -15.40 -17.06
N TRP A 186 -18.67 -14.36 -17.55
CA TRP A 186 -19.24 -13.02 -17.69
C TRP A 186 -20.13 -12.86 -18.93
N MET A 187 -19.79 -13.50 -20.05
CA MET A 187 -20.57 -13.37 -21.31
C MET A 187 -22.07 -13.66 -21.12
N PRO A 188 -22.50 -14.76 -20.46
CA PRO A 188 -23.93 -14.98 -20.23
C PRO A 188 -24.60 -13.88 -19.40
N ILE A 189 -23.86 -13.27 -18.49
CA ILE A 189 -24.39 -12.20 -17.62
C ILE A 189 -24.60 -10.93 -18.40
N ILE A 190 -23.57 -10.44 -19.11
CA ILE A 190 -23.63 -9.17 -19.85
C ILE A 190 -24.49 -9.24 -21.10
N THR A 191 -24.77 -10.43 -21.62
CA THR A 191 -25.64 -10.62 -22.81
C THR A 191 -27.06 -11.04 -22.49
N THR A 192 -27.42 -11.31 -21.21
CA THR A 192 -28.77 -11.69 -20.83
C THR A 192 -29.72 -10.50 -20.90
N GLN A 193 -30.83 -10.70 -21.59
CA GLN A 193 -31.89 -9.72 -21.73
C GLN A 193 -33.24 -10.28 -21.27
N GLU A 194 -34.11 -9.42 -20.76
CA GLU A 194 -35.52 -9.68 -20.52
C GLU A 194 -36.30 -9.72 -21.85
N SER A 195 -37.55 -10.13 -21.81
CA SER A 195 -38.39 -10.27 -23.00
C SER A 195 -38.63 -8.95 -23.75
N ASP A 196 -38.46 -7.81 -23.09
CA ASP A 196 -38.57 -6.47 -23.67
C ASP A 196 -37.26 -5.92 -24.24
N GLY A 197 -36.16 -6.72 -24.21
CA GLY A 197 -34.84 -6.33 -24.66
C GLY A 197 -34.00 -5.59 -23.62
N THR A 198 -34.51 -5.37 -22.38
CA THR A 198 -33.77 -4.77 -21.29
C THR A 198 -32.66 -5.73 -20.78
N TYR A 199 -31.45 -5.24 -20.57
CA TYR A 199 -30.37 -6.05 -20.03
C TYR A 199 -30.61 -6.29 -18.52
N THR A 200 -30.73 -7.57 -18.15
CA THR A 200 -31.09 -7.99 -16.78
C THR A 200 -30.14 -7.44 -15.71
N TYR A 201 -28.85 -7.35 -16.02
CA TYR A 201 -27.84 -6.97 -15.04
C TYR A 201 -27.31 -5.53 -15.19
N ALA A 202 -27.78 -4.74 -16.16
CA ALA A 202 -27.25 -3.39 -16.37
C ALA A 202 -27.60 -2.45 -15.21
N LYS A 203 -28.88 -2.33 -14.81
CA LYS A 203 -29.28 -1.50 -13.68
C LYS A 203 -28.73 -1.98 -12.34
N PRO A 204 -28.76 -3.29 -12.04
CA PRO A 204 -28.09 -3.84 -10.85
C PRO A 204 -26.62 -3.50 -10.76
N MET A 205 -25.88 -3.54 -11.88
CA MET A 205 -24.46 -3.20 -11.91
C MET A 205 -24.19 -1.73 -11.59
N ILE A 206 -25.00 -0.81 -12.14
CA ILE A 206 -24.88 0.62 -11.81
C ILE A 206 -25.17 0.86 -10.32
N TYR A 207 -26.20 0.23 -9.77
CA TYR A 207 -26.51 0.37 -8.34
C TYR A 207 -25.44 -0.22 -7.45
N LEU A 208 -24.86 -1.36 -7.86
CA LEU A 208 -23.74 -1.97 -7.13
C LEU A 208 -22.51 -1.07 -7.13
N LEU A 209 -22.10 -0.52 -8.27
CA LEU A 209 -20.96 0.39 -8.36
C LEU A 209 -21.16 1.64 -7.51
N GLN A 210 -22.35 2.24 -7.56
CA GLN A 210 -22.69 3.37 -6.70
C GLN A 210 -22.68 2.99 -5.20
N TYR A 211 -23.16 1.78 -4.84
CA TYR A 211 -23.11 1.27 -3.47
C TYR A 211 -21.67 1.11 -2.97
N LEU A 212 -20.76 0.67 -3.86
CA LEU A 212 -19.35 0.51 -3.53
C LEU A 212 -18.57 1.85 -3.55
N GLY A 213 -19.13 2.89 -4.16
CA GLY A 213 -18.43 4.15 -4.36
C GLY A 213 -17.29 4.04 -5.37
N LEU A 214 -17.41 3.14 -6.36
CA LEU A 214 -16.49 2.98 -7.47
C LEU A 214 -17.03 3.66 -8.72
N ASP A 215 -16.17 4.21 -9.57
CA ASP A 215 -16.56 5.03 -10.72
C ASP A 215 -16.73 4.22 -12.01
N GLY A 216 -16.58 2.90 -11.94
CA GLY A 216 -16.81 2.04 -13.09
C GLY A 216 -16.00 0.76 -13.09
N ILE A 217 -15.89 0.19 -14.28
CA ILE A 217 -15.28 -1.11 -14.53
C ILE A 217 -14.18 -1.01 -15.56
N ASN A 218 -13.20 -1.91 -15.47
CA ASN A 218 -12.04 -1.96 -16.34
C ASN A 218 -11.81 -3.39 -16.84
N TYR A 219 -11.83 -3.57 -18.15
CA TYR A 219 -11.60 -4.86 -18.78
C TYR A 219 -10.23 -4.94 -19.45
N ASN A 220 -9.47 -5.97 -19.15
CA ASN A 220 -8.47 -6.49 -20.06
C ASN A 220 -9.10 -7.63 -20.85
N TRP A 221 -9.55 -7.36 -22.09
CA TRP A 221 -10.33 -8.26 -22.91
C TRP A 221 -9.57 -8.66 -24.18
N GLU A 222 -8.77 -9.68 -24.11
CA GLU A 222 -8.00 -10.21 -25.25
C GLU A 222 -8.68 -11.42 -25.92
N ALA A 223 -9.80 -11.90 -25.36
CA ALA A 223 -10.64 -12.94 -25.95
C ALA A 223 -11.57 -12.34 -27.02
N SER A 224 -12.15 -13.20 -27.86
CA SER A 224 -13.20 -12.79 -28.81
C SER A 224 -14.48 -12.36 -28.10
N GLY A 225 -15.36 -11.66 -28.79
CA GLY A 225 -16.72 -11.32 -28.34
C GLY A 225 -16.89 -9.90 -27.85
N TYR A 226 -15.85 -9.08 -27.77
CA TYR A 226 -15.98 -7.67 -27.40
C TYR A 226 -16.81 -6.86 -28.43
N ASP A 227 -16.88 -7.33 -29.66
CA ASP A 227 -17.64 -6.75 -30.77
C ASP A 227 -19.02 -7.41 -31.03
N ASP A 228 -19.47 -8.31 -30.15
CA ASP A 228 -20.84 -8.82 -30.14
C ASP A 228 -21.82 -7.66 -29.88
N GLU A 229 -22.83 -7.52 -30.74
CA GLU A 229 -23.81 -6.42 -30.65
C GLU A 229 -24.51 -6.36 -29.30
N ARG A 230 -24.68 -7.51 -28.61
CA ARG A 230 -25.28 -7.57 -27.28
C ARG A 230 -24.33 -7.02 -26.21
N VAL A 231 -23.01 -7.23 -26.38
CA VAL A 231 -22.00 -6.66 -25.49
C VAL A 231 -21.94 -5.15 -25.67
N ILE A 232 -21.89 -4.68 -26.91
CA ILE A 232 -21.94 -3.25 -27.23
C ILE A 232 -23.21 -2.63 -26.64
N GLY A 233 -24.36 -3.25 -26.87
CA GLY A 233 -25.66 -2.80 -26.33
C GLY A 233 -25.70 -2.77 -24.80
N PHE A 234 -25.08 -3.75 -24.13
CA PHE A 234 -24.99 -3.76 -22.67
C PHE A 234 -24.17 -2.57 -22.16
N HIS A 235 -23.00 -2.30 -22.73
CA HIS A 235 -22.17 -1.17 -22.34
C HIS A 235 -22.88 0.16 -22.55
N GLN A 236 -23.56 0.32 -23.68
CA GLN A 236 -24.37 1.51 -23.98
C GLN A 236 -25.56 1.66 -23.02
N ALA A 237 -26.18 0.54 -22.61
CA ALA A 237 -27.22 0.53 -21.61
C ALA A 237 -26.69 0.97 -20.23
N LEU A 238 -25.47 0.57 -19.84
CA LEU A 238 -24.84 1.01 -18.60
C LEU A 238 -24.65 2.54 -18.60
N TYR A 239 -24.09 3.13 -19.68
CA TYR A 239 -23.96 4.60 -19.78
C TYR A 239 -25.29 5.32 -19.71
N LYS A 240 -26.31 4.80 -20.41
CA LYS A 240 -27.66 5.36 -20.38
C LYS A 240 -28.25 5.34 -18.97
N ILE A 241 -28.12 4.21 -18.25
CA ILE A 241 -28.63 4.07 -16.88
C ILE A 241 -27.81 4.95 -15.93
N ALA A 242 -26.49 5.00 -16.06
CA ALA A 242 -25.64 5.86 -15.27
C ALA A 242 -26.04 7.34 -15.39
N ASP A 243 -26.36 7.81 -16.61
CA ASP A 243 -26.86 9.18 -16.80
C ASP A 243 -28.21 9.40 -16.14
N GLN A 244 -29.16 8.46 -16.28
CA GLN A 244 -30.47 8.50 -15.61
C GLN A 244 -30.37 8.54 -14.08
N GLU A 245 -29.38 7.84 -13.51
CA GLU A 245 -29.12 7.76 -12.07
C GLU A 245 -28.16 8.86 -11.56
N ASN A 246 -27.86 9.85 -12.43
CA ASN A 246 -26.94 10.96 -12.15
C ASN A 246 -25.53 10.51 -11.72
N PHE A 247 -25.07 9.39 -12.26
CA PHE A 247 -23.71 8.87 -12.06
C PHE A 247 -22.76 9.45 -13.12
N LYS A 248 -22.41 10.74 -12.99
CA LYS A 248 -21.75 11.55 -14.03
C LYS A 248 -20.32 11.14 -14.34
N ASN A 249 -19.62 10.52 -13.39
CA ASN A 249 -18.23 10.06 -13.53
C ASN A 249 -18.14 8.53 -13.76
N PHE A 250 -19.19 7.93 -14.33
CA PHE A 250 -19.18 6.51 -14.68
C PHE A 250 -18.31 6.24 -15.91
N HIS A 251 -17.44 5.24 -15.82
CA HIS A 251 -16.55 4.80 -16.88
C HIS A 251 -16.64 3.29 -17.12
N ILE A 252 -16.49 2.90 -18.36
CA ILE A 252 -16.11 1.56 -18.77
C ILE A 252 -14.79 1.69 -19.51
N ALA A 253 -13.68 1.26 -18.91
CA ALA A 253 -12.40 1.21 -19.60
C ALA A 253 -12.18 -0.19 -20.20
N ILE A 254 -11.74 -0.23 -21.43
CA ILE A 254 -11.47 -1.50 -22.11
C ILE A 254 -10.08 -1.47 -22.77
N TYR A 255 -9.34 -2.55 -22.59
CA TYR A 255 -8.15 -2.86 -23.36
C TYR A 255 -8.42 -4.13 -24.17
N THR A 256 -8.01 -4.08 -25.42
CA THR A 256 -7.95 -5.24 -26.31
C THR A 256 -6.56 -5.30 -26.95
N SER A 257 -6.29 -6.30 -27.76
CA SER A 257 -5.03 -6.36 -28.51
C SER A 257 -4.94 -5.34 -29.68
N GLU A 258 -5.99 -4.53 -29.90
CA GLU A 258 -6.04 -3.53 -30.96
C GLU A 258 -5.06 -2.39 -30.69
N SER A 259 -4.13 -2.16 -31.60
CA SER A 259 -3.14 -1.08 -31.52
C SER A 259 -3.56 0.19 -32.28
N GLY A 260 -4.66 0.12 -33.03
CA GLY A 260 -5.21 1.24 -33.81
C GLY A 260 -6.68 0.99 -34.16
N LEU A 261 -7.43 2.08 -34.36
CA LEU A 261 -8.83 2.01 -34.74
C LEU A 261 -9.04 2.05 -36.24
N THR A 262 -9.92 1.16 -36.71
CA THR A 262 -10.61 1.25 -37.99
C THR A 262 -11.99 1.87 -37.78
N GLY A 263 -12.71 2.19 -38.88
CA GLY A 263 -14.10 2.65 -38.72
C GLY A 263 -15.03 1.60 -38.06
N TYR A 264 -14.71 0.31 -38.23
CA TYR A 264 -15.46 -0.78 -37.57
C TYR A 264 -15.15 -0.87 -36.07
N THR A 265 -13.87 -0.99 -35.72
CA THR A 265 -13.47 -1.15 -34.32
C THR A 265 -13.75 0.12 -33.49
N ALA A 266 -13.72 1.30 -34.10
CA ALA A 266 -14.14 2.53 -33.41
C ALA A 266 -15.62 2.47 -33.00
N ARG A 267 -16.49 2.02 -33.90
CA ARG A 267 -17.93 1.88 -33.56
C ARG A 267 -18.19 0.80 -32.50
N ALA A 268 -17.47 -0.32 -32.60
CA ALA A 268 -17.68 -1.43 -31.66
C ALA A 268 -17.12 -1.13 -30.25
N LEU A 269 -15.92 -0.60 -30.15
CA LEU A 269 -15.19 -0.44 -28.87
C LEU A 269 -15.35 0.95 -28.26
N PHE A 270 -15.39 2.00 -29.09
CA PHE A 270 -15.39 3.38 -28.58
C PHE A 270 -16.78 3.99 -28.53
N GLY A 271 -17.57 3.80 -29.58
CA GLY A 271 -18.96 4.23 -29.67
C GLY A 271 -19.36 4.66 -31.05
N SER A 272 -20.66 4.97 -31.25
CA SER A 272 -21.25 5.35 -32.53
C SER A 272 -22.40 6.34 -32.38
N GLY A 273 -22.47 7.32 -33.28
CA GLY A 273 -23.60 8.25 -33.33
C GLY A 273 -23.79 9.06 -32.04
N GLY A 274 -22.72 9.38 -31.33
CA GLY A 274 -22.77 10.08 -30.03
C GLY A 274 -23.06 9.18 -28.85
N THR A 275 -23.31 7.88 -29.04
CA THR A 275 -23.51 6.91 -27.97
C THR A 275 -22.21 6.21 -27.63
N LYS A 276 -21.69 6.42 -26.42
CA LYS A 276 -20.41 5.85 -25.96
C LYS A 276 -20.56 4.35 -25.65
N THR A 277 -19.54 3.57 -26.05
CA THR A 277 -19.43 2.16 -25.65
C THR A 277 -18.40 1.98 -24.52
N ALA A 278 -17.20 2.54 -24.67
CA ALA A 278 -16.17 2.48 -23.63
C ALA A 278 -15.10 3.58 -23.80
N ASP A 279 -14.35 3.83 -22.76
CA ASP A 279 -13.00 4.42 -22.83
C ASP A 279 -12.04 3.35 -23.32
N LEU A 280 -11.16 3.68 -24.26
CA LEU A 280 -10.35 2.69 -24.95
C LEU A 280 -8.87 2.94 -24.77
N MET A 281 -8.18 1.96 -24.20
CA MET A 281 -6.73 1.89 -24.23
C MET A 281 -6.28 1.13 -25.48
N LEU A 282 -5.58 1.81 -26.39
CA LEU A 282 -4.93 1.16 -27.51
C LEU A 282 -3.67 0.41 -27.05
N ASN A 283 -3.37 -0.73 -27.70
CA ASN A 283 -2.18 -1.52 -27.41
C ASN A 283 -0.90 -0.69 -27.60
N TYR A 284 0.08 -0.93 -26.76
CA TYR A 284 1.40 -0.28 -26.68
C TYR A 284 2.41 -0.75 -27.75
N SER A 285 1.94 -1.41 -28.80
CA SER A 285 2.75 -2.00 -29.87
C SER A 285 3.74 -1.00 -30.49
N GLY A 286 5.02 -1.33 -30.43
CA GLY A 286 6.10 -0.61 -31.09
C GLY A 286 6.43 0.79 -30.60
N GLY A 287 5.71 1.35 -29.65
CA GLY A 287 5.97 2.65 -29.06
C GLY A 287 5.87 3.85 -29.99
N ASP A 288 5.23 3.69 -31.12
CA ASP A 288 5.13 4.75 -32.15
C ASP A 288 3.73 5.37 -32.13
N PHE A 289 3.57 6.44 -31.38
CA PHE A 289 2.33 7.21 -31.37
C PHE A 289 2.00 7.84 -32.75
N THR A 290 2.98 8.00 -33.65
CA THR A 290 2.74 8.63 -34.94
C THR A 290 2.04 7.71 -35.95
N HIS A 291 2.24 6.39 -35.84
CA HIS A 291 1.76 5.44 -36.83
C HIS A 291 0.27 5.11 -36.69
N GLN A 292 -0.21 5.03 -35.48
CA GLN A 292 -1.55 4.54 -35.19
C GLN A 292 -2.49 5.62 -34.69
N MET A 293 -1.98 6.65 -34.01
CA MET A 293 -2.83 7.66 -33.37
C MET A 293 -3.55 8.58 -34.38
N PRO A 294 -2.94 9.08 -35.47
CA PRO A 294 -3.68 9.94 -36.40
C PRO A 294 -4.89 9.25 -37.03
N SER A 295 -4.74 7.98 -37.43
CA SER A 295 -5.85 7.21 -38.02
C SER A 295 -6.90 6.86 -36.94
N SER A 296 -6.48 6.52 -35.76
CA SER A 296 -7.37 6.21 -34.63
C SER A 296 -8.17 7.44 -34.18
N VAL A 297 -7.53 8.60 -34.09
CA VAL A 297 -8.20 9.89 -33.80
C VAL A 297 -9.25 10.19 -34.90
N SER A 298 -8.89 9.98 -36.15
CA SER A 298 -9.83 10.20 -37.27
C SER A 298 -11.00 9.24 -37.20
N ALA A 299 -10.77 7.97 -36.90
CA ALA A 299 -11.83 6.96 -36.80
C ALA A 299 -12.74 7.23 -35.58
N ALA A 300 -12.19 7.63 -34.42
CA ALA A 300 -12.96 7.99 -33.23
C ALA A 300 -13.86 9.23 -33.50
N LYS A 301 -13.30 10.28 -34.11
CA LYS A 301 -14.07 11.47 -34.50
C LYS A 301 -15.17 11.16 -35.51
N ALA A 302 -14.90 10.31 -36.48
CA ALA A 302 -15.92 9.91 -37.46
C ALA A 302 -17.06 9.10 -36.80
N ALA A 303 -16.75 8.29 -35.78
CA ALA A 303 -17.73 7.47 -35.06
C ALA A 303 -18.52 8.25 -34.00
N MET A 304 -17.83 9.11 -33.22
CA MET A 304 -18.38 9.73 -32.02
C MET A 304 -18.36 11.26 -32.01
N GLY A 305 -17.68 11.92 -32.94
CA GLY A 305 -17.48 13.38 -32.91
C GLY A 305 -16.45 13.85 -31.87
N THR A 306 -15.89 12.95 -31.07
CA THR A 306 -14.93 13.24 -29.99
C THR A 306 -13.84 12.19 -29.93
N THR A 307 -12.76 12.51 -29.24
CA THR A 307 -11.68 11.57 -28.86
C THR A 307 -11.54 11.43 -27.33
N GLU A 308 -12.46 12.00 -26.58
CA GLU A 308 -12.49 11.87 -25.12
C GLU A 308 -12.69 10.41 -24.71
N GLY A 309 -11.73 9.87 -23.94
CA GLY A 309 -11.68 8.46 -23.58
C GLY A 309 -10.85 7.59 -24.54
N LEU A 310 -10.15 8.18 -25.53
CA LEU A 310 -9.17 7.47 -26.35
C LEU A 310 -7.76 7.67 -25.81
N TYR A 311 -7.08 6.58 -25.46
CA TYR A 311 -5.76 6.58 -24.83
C TYR A 311 -4.74 5.82 -25.65
N ALA A 312 -3.56 6.44 -25.86
CA ALA A 312 -2.39 5.77 -26.36
C ALA A 312 -1.73 4.94 -25.26
N GLY A 313 -1.65 3.63 -25.43
CA GLY A 313 -1.08 2.74 -24.45
C GLY A 313 0.44 2.81 -24.38
N VAL A 314 0.97 2.82 -23.18
CA VAL A 314 2.41 2.75 -22.88
C VAL A 314 2.63 1.69 -21.83
N TRP A 315 3.45 0.70 -22.13
CA TRP A 315 3.89 -0.25 -21.12
C TRP A 315 4.91 0.43 -20.20
N ILE A 316 4.57 0.60 -18.94
CA ILE A 316 5.37 1.36 -17.98
C ILE A 316 6.78 0.77 -17.78
N MET A 317 6.93 -0.54 -17.98
CA MET A 317 8.23 -1.21 -17.89
C MET A 317 9.16 -0.97 -19.07
N ASN A 318 8.62 -0.52 -20.18
CA ASN A 318 9.36 -0.16 -21.37
C ASN A 318 8.92 1.23 -21.80
N MET A 319 9.54 2.24 -21.21
CA MET A 319 9.26 3.65 -21.51
C MET A 319 9.81 4.08 -22.88
N ASN A 320 10.33 3.12 -23.67
CA ASN A 320 10.84 3.36 -25.02
C ASN A 320 9.69 3.79 -25.94
N ARG A 321 9.54 5.10 -26.13
CA ARG A 321 8.46 5.70 -26.91
C ARG A 321 8.96 6.92 -27.68
N ARG A 322 8.28 7.18 -28.78
CA ARG A 322 8.46 8.40 -29.55
C ARG A 322 7.68 9.56 -28.92
N TRP A 323 8.13 9.98 -27.76
CA TRP A 323 7.47 10.99 -26.96
C TRP A 323 7.29 12.33 -27.65
N THR A 324 8.20 12.67 -28.61
CA THR A 324 8.09 13.90 -29.42
C THR A 324 6.80 13.93 -30.25
N SER A 325 6.23 12.78 -30.58
CA SER A 325 4.98 12.68 -31.34
C SER A 325 3.76 13.18 -30.58
N LEU A 326 3.81 13.18 -29.24
CA LEU A 326 2.73 13.74 -28.44
C LEU A 326 2.58 15.27 -28.59
N ASN A 327 3.59 15.94 -29.11
CA ASN A 327 3.49 17.37 -29.41
C ASN A 327 2.52 17.65 -30.56
N THR A 328 2.31 16.69 -31.45
CA THR A 328 1.39 16.78 -32.59
C THR A 328 0.09 15.99 -32.36
N ALA A 329 0.16 14.83 -31.70
CA ALA A 329 -1.00 14.00 -31.34
C ALA A 329 -1.74 14.55 -30.10
N LYS A 330 -2.22 15.79 -30.19
CA LYS A 330 -2.82 16.51 -29.02
C LYS A 330 -4.16 15.97 -28.55
N GLU A 331 -4.86 15.25 -29.41
CA GLU A 331 -6.26 14.87 -29.23
C GLU A 331 -6.46 13.48 -28.64
N CYS A 332 -5.45 12.91 -28.01
CA CYS A 332 -5.56 11.65 -27.29
C CYS A 332 -4.98 11.75 -25.87
N GLY A 333 -5.53 10.97 -24.97
CA GLY A 333 -4.95 10.71 -23.67
C GLY A 333 -3.75 9.77 -23.75
N VAL A 334 -3.12 9.54 -22.61
CA VAL A 334 -2.06 8.53 -22.42
C VAL A 334 -2.52 7.53 -21.37
N CYS A 335 -2.37 6.24 -21.64
CA CYS A 335 -2.54 5.20 -20.64
C CYS A 335 -1.19 4.59 -20.32
N LEU A 336 -0.77 4.69 -19.04
CA LEU A 336 0.36 3.92 -18.54
C LEU A 336 -0.15 2.59 -18.00
N TRP A 337 0.30 1.51 -18.62
CA TRP A 337 -0.10 0.16 -18.26
C TRP A 337 1.07 -0.63 -17.68
N GLY A 338 0.79 -1.48 -16.71
CA GLY A 338 1.75 -2.44 -16.20
C GLY A 338 1.09 -3.44 -15.26
N GLU A 339 1.50 -4.70 -15.36
CA GLU A 339 0.95 -5.75 -14.52
C GLU A 339 1.43 -5.67 -13.07
N HIS A 340 2.68 -5.23 -12.87
CA HIS A 340 3.32 -5.14 -11.57
C HIS A 340 4.28 -3.93 -11.49
N ALA A 341 3.83 -2.79 -12.01
CA ALA A 341 4.72 -1.65 -12.20
C ALA A 341 5.34 -1.16 -10.88
N GLN A 342 4.53 -1.01 -9.83
CA GLN A 342 5.03 -0.52 -8.55
C GLN A 342 5.97 -1.53 -7.91
N SER A 343 5.60 -2.80 -7.90
CA SER A 343 6.43 -3.84 -7.33
C SER A 343 7.75 -4.02 -8.05
N ARG A 344 7.77 -3.81 -9.37
CA ARG A 344 9.03 -3.77 -10.10
C ARG A 344 9.89 -2.57 -9.76
N PHE A 345 9.33 -1.37 -9.64
CA PHE A 345 10.04 -0.21 -9.13
C PHE A 345 10.65 -0.49 -7.76
N TRP A 346 9.90 -1.16 -6.90
CA TRP A 346 10.37 -1.56 -5.58
C TRP A 346 11.41 -2.69 -5.64
N SER A 347 11.20 -3.70 -6.46
CA SER A 347 12.03 -4.90 -6.55
C SER A 347 13.36 -4.67 -7.26
N TYR A 348 13.40 -3.79 -8.25
CA TYR A 348 14.58 -3.55 -9.06
C TYR A 348 15.37 -2.33 -8.59
N ASN A 349 16.13 -2.49 -7.50
CA ASN A 349 17.18 -1.55 -7.10
C ASN A 349 16.75 -0.08 -6.95
N VAL A 350 15.66 0.17 -6.27
CA VAL A 350 15.48 1.51 -5.72
C VAL A 350 16.47 1.80 -4.59
N GLY A 351 17.21 0.77 -4.14
CA GLY A 351 18.36 0.84 -3.26
C GLY A 351 18.04 1.08 -1.78
N GLY A 352 19.04 0.78 -0.93
CA GLY A 352 18.98 1.11 0.49
C GLY A 352 18.18 0.13 1.37
N ASP A 353 17.98 0.49 2.63
CA ASP A 353 17.07 -0.18 3.54
C ASP A 353 15.60 0.03 3.14
N ALA A 354 14.66 -0.52 3.89
CA ALA A 354 13.23 -0.40 3.57
C ALA A 354 12.75 1.06 3.54
N PHE A 355 13.29 1.93 4.37
CA PHE A 355 12.93 3.36 4.39
C PHE A 355 13.47 4.09 3.16
N GLU A 356 14.73 3.86 2.85
CA GLU A 356 15.38 4.45 1.67
C GLU A 356 14.74 3.95 0.39
N ALA A 357 14.42 2.66 0.32
CA ALA A 357 13.74 2.08 -0.80
C ALA A 357 12.35 2.71 -1.03
N MET A 358 11.57 2.96 0.02
CA MET A 358 10.29 3.67 -0.11
C MET A 358 10.48 5.12 -0.57
N SER A 359 11.44 5.84 -0.02
CA SER A 359 11.78 7.20 -0.45
C SER A 359 12.26 7.23 -1.91
N ASN A 360 13.11 6.30 -2.31
CA ASN A 360 13.62 6.18 -3.68
C ASN A 360 12.50 5.80 -4.67
N TYR A 361 11.54 4.99 -4.25
CA TYR A 361 10.35 4.69 -5.05
C TYR A 361 9.54 5.96 -5.34
N GLN A 362 9.34 6.84 -4.35
CA GLN A 362 8.68 8.12 -4.59
C GLN A 362 9.47 9.01 -5.55
N LYS A 363 10.79 9.09 -5.39
CA LYS A 363 11.66 9.84 -6.32
C LYS A 363 11.60 9.29 -7.75
N LEU A 364 11.46 7.99 -7.90
CA LEU A 364 11.33 7.35 -9.19
C LEU A 364 10.00 7.73 -9.87
N LEU A 365 8.89 7.71 -9.13
CA LEU A 365 7.61 8.20 -9.60
C LEU A 365 7.71 9.70 -10.01
N GLU A 366 8.33 10.51 -9.19
CA GLU A 366 8.54 11.94 -9.48
C GLU A 366 9.32 12.17 -10.77
N ARG A 367 10.37 11.39 -11.03
CA ARG A 367 11.12 11.49 -12.29
C ARG A 367 10.28 11.11 -13.50
N GLY A 368 9.45 10.08 -13.37
CA GLY A 368 8.55 9.66 -14.44
C GLY A 368 7.46 10.70 -14.74
N PHE A 369 6.95 11.36 -13.73
CA PHE A 369 5.83 12.29 -13.87
C PHE A 369 6.28 13.75 -13.98
N SER A 370 7.06 14.24 -13.04
CA SER A 370 7.50 15.65 -13.00
C SER A 370 8.75 15.93 -13.85
N GLY A 371 9.41 14.89 -14.35
CA GLY A 371 10.64 14.95 -15.13
C GLY A 371 11.87 14.56 -14.34
N GLY A 372 12.94 14.23 -15.07
CA GLY A 372 14.16 13.62 -14.53
C GLY A 372 14.82 14.40 -13.38
N MET A 373 14.62 15.70 -13.32
CA MET A 373 15.11 16.57 -12.24
C MET A 373 14.14 16.67 -11.03
N ARG A 374 12.99 15.97 -11.06
CA ARG A 374 11.95 15.98 -10.02
C ARG A 374 11.27 17.33 -9.77
N ASN A 375 11.51 18.31 -10.59
CA ASN A 375 10.92 19.66 -10.56
C ASN A 375 10.25 19.92 -11.91
N PRO A 376 8.92 20.05 -11.99
CA PRO A 376 8.22 20.22 -13.27
C PRO A 376 8.54 21.56 -13.95
N ALA A 377 9.14 22.51 -13.25
CA ALA A 377 9.68 23.74 -13.83
C ALA A 377 11.08 23.55 -14.42
N ASN A 378 11.79 22.47 -14.07
CA ASN A 378 13.15 22.17 -14.55
C ASN A 378 13.18 20.75 -15.15
N ARG A 379 12.73 20.62 -16.37
CA ARG A 379 12.63 19.33 -17.05
C ARG A 379 13.68 19.18 -18.15
N PRO A 380 14.20 17.97 -18.39
CA PRO A 380 14.96 17.69 -19.59
C PRO A 380 14.19 18.06 -20.86
N ALA A 381 14.89 18.39 -21.92
CA ALA A 381 14.28 18.63 -23.21
C ALA A 381 13.51 17.39 -23.70
N VAL A 382 12.38 17.63 -24.37
CA VAL A 382 11.59 16.54 -24.95
C VAL A 382 12.39 15.85 -26.04
N SER A 383 12.59 14.56 -25.89
CA SER A 383 13.25 13.69 -26.86
C SER A 383 12.53 12.33 -26.90
N ASN A 384 12.89 11.54 -27.91
CA ASN A 384 12.49 10.13 -27.91
C ASN A 384 13.32 9.40 -26.87
N TYR A 385 12.67 8.60 -26.07
CA TYR A 385 13.27 7.91 -24.93
C TYR A 385 13.40 6.43 -25.26
N ASN A 386 14.62 5.90 -25.23
CA ASN A 386 14.96 4.56 -25.71
C ASN A 386 15.52 3.64 -24.59
N ASN A 387 15.25 3.93 -23.36
CA ASN A 387 15.65 3.03 -22.29
C ASN A 387 14.63 1.91 -22.11
N ASN A 388 15.16 0.69 -22.04
CA ASN A 388 14.38 -0.48 -21.68
C ASN A 388 14.71 -0.85 -20.23
N TRP A 389 13.69 -0.87 -19.39
CA TRP A 389 13.80 -1.22 -18.00
C TRP A 389 14.42 -2.61 -17.77
N GLU A 390 14.00 -3.60 -18.55
CA GLU A 390 14.49 -4.98 -18.41
C GLU A 390 15.97 -5.12 -18.82
N GLU A 391 16.39 -4.41 -19.85
CA GLU A 391 17.77 -4.41 -20.32
C GLU A 391 18.72 -3.71 -19.35
N THR A 392 18.24 -2.75 -18.58
CA THR A 392 19.02 -2.01 -17.58
C THR A 392 19.07 -2.70 -16.21
N GLY A 393 18.51 -3.91 -16.08
CA GLY A 393 18.47 -4.65 -14.82
C GLY A 393 17.59 -3.99 -13.77
N GLY A 394 16.58 -3.24 -14.19
CA GLY A 394 15.64 -2.58 -13.30
C GLY A 394 16.05 -1.19 -12.84
N ASN A 395 17.15 -0.69 -13.30
CA ASN A 395 17.60 0.67 -13.01
C ASN A 395 17.14 1.61 -14.13
N LEU A 396 15.93 2.14 -14.03
CA LEU A 396 15.38 3.03 -15.05
C LEU A 396 16.01 4.43 -14.94
N PRO A 397 16.93 4.84 -15.83
CA PRO A 397 17.58 6.14 -15.76
C PRO A 397 16.66 7.24 -16.27
N LEU A 398 15.60 7.53 -15.51
CA LEU A 398 14.63 8.58 -15.84
C LEU A 398 15.21 10.00 -15.76
N SER A 399 16.49 10.16 -15.42
CA SER A 399 17.12 11.48 -15.28
C SER A 399 17.06 12.34 -16.56
N SER A 400 17.03 11.71 -17.73
CA SER A 400 16.91 12.37 -19.04
C SER A 400 15.48 12.44 -19.57
N PHE A 401 14.50 11.87 -18.88
CA PHE A 401 13.11 11.87 -19.31
C PHE A 401 12.44 13.19 -19.00
N ALA A 402 11.74 13.76 -19.99
CA ALA A 402 11.06 15.05 -19.83
C ALA A 402 9.92 15.02 -18.79
N GLY A 403 9.37 13.85 -18.50
CA GLY A 403 8.25 13.65 -17.59
C GLY A 403 6.89 13.90 -18.21
N LEU A 404 5.88 13.22 -17.70
CA LEU A 404 4.49 13.33 -18.19
C LEU A 404 3.91 14.74 -18.03
N ALA A 405 4.39 15.50 -17.04
CA ALA A 405 4.02 16.91 -16.83
C ALA A 405 4.26 17.81 -18.06
N THR A 406 5.09 17.35 -19.02
CA THR A 406 5.29 18.00 -20.29
C THR A 406 4.00 18.07 -21.11
N TRP A 407 3.16 17.06 -21.03
CA TRP A 407 1.98 16.88 -21.87
C TRP A 407 0.67 16.90 -21.09
N ILE A 408 0.72 16.59 -19.79
CA ILE A 408 -0.44 16.43 -18.92
C ILE A 408 -0.33 17.48 -17.80
N PRO A 409 -1.33 18.37 -17.63
CA PRO A 409 -1.26 19.40 -16.62
C PRO A 409 -1.48 18.86 -15.21
N GLU A 410 -0.85 19.50 -14.25
CA GLU A 410 -1.07 19.29 -12.83
C GLU A 410 -2.52 19.64 -12.44
N ARG A 411 -3.05 18.90 -11.47
CA ARG A 411 -4.41 19.08 -10.97
C ARG A 411 -4.39 19.19 -9.44
N THR A 412 -5.37 19.88 -8.90
CA THR A 412 -5.62 19.96 -7.46
C THR A 412 -7.11 20.01 -7.16
N THR A 413 -7.47 19.54 -5.97
CA THR A 413 -8.84 19.58 -5.45
C THR A 413 -8.96 20.48 -4.23
N ILE A 414 -7.88 21.22 -3.88
CA ILE A 414 -7.83 22.05 -2.69
C ILE A 414 -8.48 23.40 -2.98
N GLN A 415 -9.75 23.53 -2.63
CA GLN A 415 -10.56 24.73 -2.86
C GLN A 415 -11.68 24.87 -1.82
N GLY A 416 -12.22 26.06 -1.69
CA GLY A 416 -13.32 26.40 -0.80
C GLY A 416 -12.84 27.08 0.49
N ASN A 417 -13.46 26.77 1.60
CA ASN A 417 -13.12 27.36 2.89
C ASN A 417 -12.01 26.58 3.61
N LEU A 418 -11.23 27.28 4.43
CA LEU A 418 -10.37 26.63 5.40
C LEU A 418 -11.20 25.71 6.32
N PRO A 419 -10.61 24.67 6.93
CA PRO A 419 -9.19 24.40 7.07
C PRO A 419 -8.58 23.62 5.90
N PHE A 420 -7.24 23.65 5.85
CA PHE A 420 -6.40 22.77 5.06
C PHE A 420 -5.40 22.10 6.00
N SER A 421 -5.13 20.80 5.83
CA SER A 421 -4.14 20.08 6.63
C SER A 421 -3.48 18.99 5.82
N THR A 422 -2.19 18.79 6.09
CA THR A 422 -1.42 17.62 5.65
C THR A 422 -0.42 17.22 6.73
N TYR A 423 -0.23 15.92 6.90
CA TYR A 423 0.84 15.32 7.68
C TYR A 423 1.91 14.69 6.78
N PHE A 424 1.78 14.88 5.46
CA PHE A 424 2.63 14.28 4.45
C PHE A 424 2.62 12.75 4.49
N ASN A 425 1.51 12.15 4.90
CA ASN A 425 1.32 10.71 4.91
C ASN A 425 1.17 10.16 3.51
N MET A 426 1.93 9.10 3.23
CA MET A 426 1.94 8.41 1.94
C MET A 426 1.15 7.09 1.95
N GLY A 427 0.44 6.78 3.03
CA GLY A 427 -0.41 5.60 3.15
C GLY A 427 0.30 4.36 3.69
N ALA A 428 1.52 4.49 4.20
CA ALA A 428 2.26 3.38 4.81
C ALA A 428 3.33 3.88 5.79
N GLY A 429 3.72 3.04 6.73
CA GLY A 429 4.80 3.33 7.66
C GLY A 429 5.30 2.09 8.39
N SER A 430 6.59 2.08 8.76
CA SER A 430 7.15 1.03 9.61
C SER A 430 6.61 1.12 11.04
N GLN A 431 6.14 2.30 11.40
CA GLN A 431 5.46 2.61 12.66
C GLN A 431 4.34 3.61 12.38
N TYR A 432 3.32 3.59 13.22
CA TYR A 432 2.33 4.64 13.30
C TYR A 432 2.69 5.55 14.46
N ASN A 433 2.99 6.78 14.17
CA ASN A 433 3.30 7.78 15.18
C ASN A 433 2.07 8.65 15.46
N TYR A 434 1.92 9.08 16.70
CA TYR A 434 1.03 10.16 17.07
C TYR A 434 1.83 11.25 17.80
N LYS A 435 1.86 12.45 17.25
CA LYS A 435 2.69 13.58 17.72
C LYS A 435 4.15 13.19 17.98
N GLY A 436 4.74 12.44 17.06
CA GLY A 436 6.13 12.02 17.12
C GLY A 436 6.41 10.82 18.03
N LYS A 437 5.39 10.20 18.62
CA LYS A 437 5.51 9.03 19.48
C LYS A 437 4.85 7.82 18.79
N ARG A 438 5.56 6.71 18.74
CA ARG A 438 5.01 5.48 18.19
C ARG A 438 3.87 4.96 19.06
N THR A 439 2.79 4.53 18.40
CA THR A 439 1.62 3.92 19.07
C THR A 439 1.20 2.60 18.43
N ALA A 440 1.61 2.35 17.17
CA ALA A 440 1.33 1.11 16.46
C ALA A 440 2.30 0.92 15.27
N GLY A 441 2.06 -0.09 14.45
CA GLY A 441 2.77 -0.33 13.19
C GLY A 441 3.81 -1.44 13.28
N PRO A 442 4.30 -1.97 12.15
CA PRO A 442 4.10 -1.49 10.76
C PRO A 442 2.65 -1.45 10.29
N TRP A 443 2.36 -0.62 9.29
CA TRP A 443 1.02 -0.44 8.76
C TRP A 443 1.02 -0.01 7.30
N TYR A 444 -0.10 -0.31 6.63
CA TYR A 444 -0.43 0.13 5.27
C TYR A 444 -1.93 0.43 5.19
N ASN A 445 -2.29 1.62 4.75
CA ASN A 445 -3.67 2.01 4.48
C ASN A 445 -3.70 3.25 3.57
N MET A 446 -4.04 3.08 2.31
CA MET A 446 -4.12 4.18 1.35
C MET A 446 -5.20 5.20 1.69
N ALA A 447 -6.23 4.84 2.46
CA ALA A 447 -7.24 5.81 2.93
C ALA A 447 -6.65 6.87 3.88
N ASN A 448 -5.48 6.58 4.50
CA ASN A 448 -4.73 7.53 5.32
C ASN A 448 -3.72 8.37 4.50
N GLN A 449 -3.62 8.17 3.19
CA GLN A 449 -2.79 9.04 2.37
C GLN A 449 -3.40 10.44 2.33
N ASP A 450 -2.57 11.44 2.60
CA ASP A 450 -2.97 12.84 2.47
C ASP A 450 -3.13 13.26 1.01
N ILE A 451 -3.77 14.41 0.78
CA ILE A 451 -3.77 15.01 -0.55
C ILE A 451 -2.30 15.30 -0.92
N VAL A 452 -1.88 14.74 -2.05
CA VAL A 452 -0.50 14.91 -2.50
C VAL A 452 -0.22 16.35 -2.93
N PRO A 453 1.01 16.87 -2.75
CA PRO A 453 1.38 18.18 -3.25
C PRO A 453 1.15 18.29 -4.76
N THR A 454 0.51 19.37 -5.19
CA THR A 454 0.07 19.59 -6.58
C THR A 454 1.21 19.55 -7.56
N TYR A 455 2.31 20.18 -7.20
CA TYR A 455 3.50 20.27 -8.04
C TYR A 455 4.53 19.18 -7.71
N ARG A 456 4.30 18.40 -6.71
CA ARG A 456 5.31 17.71 -5.91
C ARG A 456 6.25 18.75 -5.33
N TRP A 457 7.18 19.23 -6.14
CA TRP A 457 8.13 20.27 -5.73
C TRP A 457 8.36 21.26 -6.86
N LEU A 458 7.89 22.52 -6.74
CA LEU A 458 8.49 23.61 -7.49
C LEU A 458 9.55 24.24 -6.62
N VAL A 459 10.80 24.18 -7.05
CA VAL A 459 11.93 24.72 -6.27
C VAL A 459 12.52 25.89 -7.03
N TYR A 460 12.46 27.06 -6.42
CA TYR A 460 12.88 28.33 -6.98
C TYR A 460 13.80 29.09 -6.03
N ASP A 461 14.63 30.00 -6.56
CA ASP A 461 15.25 31.06 -5.75
C ASP A 461 14.15 31.95 -5.17
N ALA A 462 14.23 32.26 -3.87
CA ALA A 462 13.18 32.90 -3.10
C ALA A 462 12.60 34.18 -3.76
N GLY A 463 11.29 34.20 -3.88
CA GLY A 463 10.57 35.35 -4.47
C GLY A 463 10.72 35.48 -5.98
N THR A 464 11.25 34.45 -6.67
CA THR A 464 11.43 34.43 -8.13
C THR A 464 10.85 33.19 -8.74
N GLU A 465 10.87 33.07 -10.07
CA GLU A 465 10.63 31.83 -10.80
C GLU A 465 11.93 31.24 -11.40
N THR A 466 13.08 31.66 -10.89
CA THR A 466 14.37 31.08 -11.26
C THR A 466 14.51 29.74 -10.55
N VAL A 467 14.70 28.67 -11.30
CA VAL A 467 14.86 27.31 -10.75
C VAL A 467 16.08 27.26 -9.84
N SER A 468 15.91 26.61 -8.69
CA SER A 468 16.96 26.38 -7.70
C SER A 468 17.13 24.87 -7.46
N ASP A 469 18.34 24.47 -7.15
CA ASP A 469 18.72 23.11 -6.73
C ASP A 469 19.38 23.06 -5.35
N LYS A 470 19.38 24.18 -4.64
CA LYS A 470 20.05 24.34 -3.34
C LYS A 470 19.40 23.53 -2.23
N ILE A 471 18.07 23.38 -2.26
CA ILE A 471 17.29 22.58 -1.30
C ILE A 471 16.51 21.52 -2.06
N SER A 472 16.68 20.28 -1.64
CA SER A 472 16.00 19.10 -2.22
C SER A 472 14.89 18.62 -1.28
N PRO A 473 13.61 18.68 -1.68
CA PRO A 473 12.52 18.08 -0.94
C PRO A 473 12.36 16.57 -1.30
N GLU A 474 11.96 15.79 -0.31
CA GLU A 474 11.61 14.37 -0.51
C GLU A 474 10.69 13.85 0.59
N PHE A 475 9.95 12.77 0.32
CA PHE A 475 9.27 12.03 1.37
C PHE A 475 10.24 11.11 2.10
N SER A 476 10.25 11.21 3.43
CA SER A 476 11.02 10.34 4.30
C SER A 476 10.09 9.43 5.10
N TYR A 477 10.46 8.15 5.20
CA TYR A 477 9.76 7.15 6.01
C TYR A 477 10.53 6.80 7.29
N LYS A 478 11.64 7.49 7.56
CA LYS A 478 12.48 7.26 8.75
C LYS A 478 11.83 7.80 10.02
N ASP A 479 10.96 8.81 9.89
CA ASP A 479 10.25 9.43 11.00
C ASP A 479 8.93 10.06 10.52
N ALA A 480 8.01 10.31 11.45
CA ALA A 480 6.75 10.98 11.19
C ALA A 480 6.24 11.70 12.44
N TYR A 481 5.57 12.83 12.26
CA TYR A 481 4.84 13.49 13.36
C TYR A 481 3.56 12.74 13.70
N THR A 482 2.67 12.54 12.74
CA THR A 482 1.50 11.67 12.85
C THR A 482 1.38 10.84 11.59
N GLY A 483 1.29 9.52 11.75
CA GLY A 483 1.29 8.56 10.66
C GLY A 483 2.65 7.90 10.43
N GLY A 484 3.11 7.75 9.19
CA GLY A 484 4.28 6.93 8.84
C GLY A 484 5.35 7.59 7.96
N SER A 485 5.15 8.86 7.56
CA SER A 485 6.10 9.59 6.71
C SER A 485 6.04 11.09 6.99
N CYS A 486 7.03 11.82 6.51
CA CYS A 486 7.13 13.26 6.60
C CYS A 486 7.80 13.84 5.34
N LEU A 487 7.74 15.16 5.18
CA LEU A 487 8.54 15.88 4.20
C LEU A 487 9.93 16.15 4.79
N LEU A 488 10.99 15.75 4.09
CA LEU A 488 12.39 16.09 4.42
C LEU A 488 12.90 17.13 3.44
N LEU A 489 13.41 18.22 3.97
CA LEU A 489 14.12 19.26 3.23
C LEU A 489 15.61 19.15 3.53
N SER A 490 16.44 18.98 2.50
CA SER A 490 17.89 18.84 2.66
C SER A 490 18.66 19.68 1.64
N GLY A 491 19.84 20.17 2.02
CA GLY A 491 20.69 20.96 1.14
C GLY A 491 21.46 22.05 1.85
N THR A 492 21.79 23.11 1.11
CA THR A 492 22.48 24.30 1.67
C THR A 492 22.05 25.54 0.92
N ASP A 493 21.46 26.50 1.61
CA ASP A 493 21.22 27.85 1.09
C ASP A 493 21.57 28.90 2.15
N GLN A 494 22.76 29.46 2.06
CA GLN A 494 23.29 30.47 3.00
C GLN A 494 22.95 31.90 2.57
N ALA A 495 22.15 32.08 1.50
CA ALA A 495 21.88 33.37 0.90
C ALA A 495 20.37 33.73 0.93
N ALA A 496 19.88 34.29 -0.14
CA ALA A 496 18.53 34.87 -0.28
C ALA A 496 17.36 33.93 -0.01
N GLY A 497 17.58 32.62 -0.10
CA GLY A 497 16.60 31.61 0.22
C GLY A 497 16.12 30.82 -0.99
N THR A 498 15.50 29.68 -0.68
CA THR A 498 14.89 28.76 -1.65
C THR A 498 13.42 28.56 -1.30
N ASP A 499 12.55 28.75 -2.29
CA ASP A 499 11.12 28.50 -2.20
C ASP A 499 10.81 27.09 -2.67
N ILE A 500 10.06 26.35 -1.88
CA ILE A 500 9.50 25.04 -2.19
C ILE A 500 7.98 25.19 -2.24
N VAL A 501 7.44 25.40 -3.43
CA VAL A 501 5.98 25.52 -3.63
C VAL A 501 5.39 24.13 -3.75
N LEU A 502 4.46 23.80 -2.85
CA LEU A 502 3.88 22.49 -2.70
C LEU A 502 2.49 22.39 -3.34
N TYR A 503 1.60 23.28 -2.93
CA TYR A 503 0.19 23.17 -3.27
C TYR A 503 -0.29 24.38 -4.07
N LYS A 504 -1.01 24.11 -5.16
CA LYS A 504 -1.96 25.06 -5.71
C LYS A 504 -3.29 24.92 -4.99
N THR A 505 -3.90 26.02 -4.64
CA THR A 505 -5.15 26.06 -3.88
C THR A 505 -6.09 27.15 -4.41
N ASP A 506 -7.31 27.18 -3.90
CA ASP A 506 -8.24 28.32 -3.97
C ASP A 506 -8.98 28.37 -2.63
N LEU A 507 -8.21 28.58 -1.55
CA LEU A 507 -8.71 28.53 -0.18
C LEU A 507 -9.03 29.93 0.34
N THR A 508 -10.20 30.06 0.94
CA THR A 508 -10.64 31.34 1.52
C THR A 508 -10.82 31.21 3.02
N GLY A 509 -10.26 32.14 3.78
CA GLY A 509 -10.56 32.29 5.20
C GLY A 509 -11.99 32.81 5.37
N SER A 510 -12.88 32.04 5.95
CA SER A 510 -14.30 32.36 6.06
C SER A 510 -14.67 33.04 7.37
N THR A 511 -13.96 32.74 8.44
CA THR A 511 -14.23 33.22 9.79
C THR A 511 -12.94 33.49 10.56
N GLY A 512 -12.94 34.47 11.46
CA GLY A 512 -11.87 34.72 12.40
C GLY A 512 -10.50 35.03 11.82
N ALA A 513 -9.46 34.96 12.67
CA ALA A 513 -8.07 35.11 12.27
C ALA A 513 -7.51 33.78 11.73
N ILE A 514 -6.79 33.88 10.63
CA ILE A 514 -6.13 32.70 10.04
C ILE A 514 -4.90 32.35 10.87
N LYS A 515 -4.73 31.06 11.16
CA LYS A 515 -3.60 30.50 11.89
C LYS A 515 -3.01 29.34 11.09
N ALA A 516 -1.70 29.16 11.25
CA ALA A 516 -1.03 27.97 10.78
C ALA A 516 -0.48 27.16 11.97
N ASN A 517 -0.50 25.84 11.85
CA ASN A 517 0.23 24.94 12.74
C ASN A 517 1.23 24.15 11.90
N VAL A 518 2.51 24.22 12.28
CA VAL A 518 3.59 23.55 11.55
C VAL A 518 4.38 22.71 12.55
N ALA A 519 4.44 21.39 12.35
CA ALA A 519 5.27 20.52 13.15
C ALA A 519 6.60 20.25 12.44
N ILE A 520 7.71 20.48 13.13
CA ILE A 520 9.06 20.33 12.60
C ILE A 520 9.95 19.51 13.52
N LYS A 521 10.97 18.89 12.94
CA LYS A 521 12.06 18.22 13.65
C LYS A 521 13.36 18.41 12.88
N SER A 522 14.38 18.93 13.54
CA SER A 522 15.72 19.04 12.96
C SER A 522 16.54 17.79 13.30
N GLY A 523 17.41 17.34 12.41
CA GLY A 523 18.37 16.28 12.71
C GLY A 523 19.54 16.70 13.61
N LYS A 524 19.61 17.97 14.01
CA LYS A 524 20.73 18.54 14.80
C LYS A 524 20.29 18.86 16.21
N GLU A 525 21.13 18.59 17.20
CA GLU A 525 20.87 18.88 18.61
C GLU A 525 20.98 20.37 18.95
N GLY A 526 20.31 20.78 20.00
CA GLY A 526 20.36 22.11 20.58
C GLY A 526 19.33 23.07 20.02
N GLU A 527 18.99 24.09 20.81
CA GLU A 527 18.08 25.15 20.39
C GLU A 527 18.73 26.04 19.33
N LYS A 528 18.04 26.22 18.22
CA LYS A 528 18.47 27.07 17.11
C LYS A 528 17.29 27.54 16.28
N GLU A 529 17.50 28.54 15.46
CA GLU A 529 16.53 28.93 14.44
C GLU A 529 16.32 27.79 13.44
N SER A 530 15.09 27.49 13.10
CA SER A 530 14.77 26.47 12.09
C SER A 530 15.17 26.91 10.68
N ASN A 531 15.32 28.21 10.46
CA ASN A 531 15.55 28.81 9.14
C ASN A 531 14.45 28.44 8.11
N LEU A 532 13.30 28.00 8.61
CA LEU A 532 12.11 27.58 7.85
C LEU A 532 11.01 28.63 7.99
N TYR A 533 10.37 28.95 6.89
CA TYR A 533 9.27 29.88 6.80
C TYR A 533 8.10 29.19 6.09
N LEU A 534 6.89 29.38 6.59
CA LEU A 534 5.68 29.13 5.82
C LEU A 534 5.53 30.26 4.79
N ILE A 535 5.28 29.91 3.53
CA ILE A 535 4.94 30.90 2.50
C ILE A 535 3.56 30.61 1.95
N VAL A 536 2.76 31.68 1.79
CA VAL A 536 1.46 31.63 1.13
C VAL A 536 1.39 32.70 0.05
N HIS A 537 0.86 32.35 -1.10
CA HIS A 537 0.59 33.29 -2.16
C HIS A 537 -0.86 33.75 -2.11
N LEU A 538 -1.06 35.05 -2.19
CA LEU A 538 -2.39 35.67 -2.17
C LEU A 538 -2.83 35.97 -3.59
N LYS A 539 -3.98 35.43 -3.98
CA LYS A 539 -4.58 35.63 -5.31
C LYS A 539 -4.84 37.12 -5.57
N ASN A 540 -5.38 37.81 -4.57
CA ASN A 540 -5.61 39.25 -4.62
C ASN A 540 -4.32 39.97 -4.31
N GLY A 541 -3.79 40.69 -5.30
CA GLY A 541 -2.54 41.46 -5.20
C GLY A 541 -1.31 40.71 -5.72
N ASN A 542 -1.41 39.42 -6.04
CA ASN A 542 -0.34 38.59 -6.60
C ASN A 542 0.95 38.67 -5.79
N VAL A 543 0.85 38.41 -4.48
CA VAL A 543 1.94 38.63 -3.53
C VAL A 543 2.19 37.40 -2.65
N TRP A 544 3.46 37.07 -2.47
CA TRP A 544 3.91 36.10 -1.47
C TRP A 544 4.02 36.75 -0.09
N LYS A 545 3.50 36.06 0.91
CA LYS A 545 3.69 36.34 2.33
C LYS A 545 4.55 35.26 2.94
N GLU A 546 5.44 35.65 3.85
CA GLU A 546 6.28 34.69 4.59
C GLU A 546 6.12 34.87 6.10
N TYR A 547 6.15 33.75 6.81
CA TYR A 547 5.98 33.68 8.26
C TYR A 547 7.02 32.72 8.84
N PRO A 548 7.87 33.17 9.77
CA PRO A 548 8.89 32.31 10.38
C PRO A 548 8.21 31.19 11.19
N VAL A 549 8.70 29.97 11.02
CA VAL A 549 8.20 28.82 11.80
C VAL A 549 8.72 28.90 13.25
N GLY A 550 9.96 29.32 13.44
CA GLY A 550 10.52 29.52 14.77
C GLY A 550 11.74 28.64 15.02
N LYS A 551 12.03 28.40 16.30
CA LYS A 551 13.19 27.65 16.76
C LYS A 551 12.88 26.16 16.90
N THR A 552 13.93 25.34 16.96
CA THR A 552 13.84 23.91 17.21
C THR A 552 14.92 23.46 18.19
N THR A 553 14.58 22.56 19.09
CA THR A 553 15.54 21.85 19.96
C THR A 553 16.27 20.70 19.25
N GLY A 554 15.76 20.28 18.10
CA GLY A 554 16.43 19.36 17.20
C GLY A 554 16.11 17.89 17.39
N LYS A 555 15.94 17.39 18.60
CA LYS A 555 15.73 15.95 18.84
C LYS A 555 14.29 15.48 18.72
N ASN A 556 13.34 16.33 19.07
CA ASN A 556 11.92 15.99 19.15
C ASN A 556 11.12 16.74 18.10
N TRP A 557 9.95 16.21 17.80
CA TRP A 557 8.94 16.95 17.06
C TRP A 557 8.40 18.09 17.89
N GLU A 558 8.31 19.27 17.29
CA GLU A 558 7.77 20.48 17.90
C GLU A 558 6.72 21.07 16.96
N GLU A 559 5.56 21.38 17.50
CA GLU A 559 4.48 22.04 16.77
C GLU A 559 4.46 23.53 17.11
N HIS A 560 4.54 24.36 16.06
CA HIS A 560 4.53 25.82 16.15
C HIS A 560 3.22 26.38 15.63
N GLN A 561 2.52 27.15 16.45
CA GLN A 561 1.37 27.93 16.02
C GLN A 561 1.81 29.31 15.55
N ILE A 562 1.41 29.67 14.34
CA ILE A 562 1.75 30.92 13.68
C ILE A 562 0.45 31.68 13.45
N ASN A 563 0.35 32.91 13.96
CA ASN A 563 -0.79 33.78 13.68
C ASN A 563 -0.52 34.61 12.41
N LEU A 564 -1.33 34.37 11.37
CA LEU A 564 -1.23 35.10 10.12
C LEU A 564 -2.08 36.40 10.21
N THR A 565 -1.67 37.30 11.09
CA THR A 565 -2.45 38.50 11.51
C THR A 565 -2.69 39.51 10.42
N ASP A 566 -1.92 39.48 9.35
CA ASP A 566 -2.07 40.33 8.17
C ASP A 566 -2.99 39.75 7.09
N LEU A 567 -3.55 38.55 7.34
CA LEU A 567 -4.55 37.94 6.48
C LEU A 567 -5.95 38.15 7.06
N ALA A 568 -6.76 38.90 6.36
CA ALA A 568 -8.15 39.18 6.75
C ALA A 568 -9.10 38.04 6.30
N SER A 569 -10.29 37.98 6.92
CA SER A 569 -11.40 37.22 6.40
C SER A 569 -11.70 37.59 4.93
N GLY A 570 -11.97 36.60 4.09
CA GLY A 570 -12.15 36.79 2.65
C GLY A 570 -10.84 36.78 1.83
N THR A 571 -9.67 36.70 2.48
CA THR A 571 -8.39 36.51 1.79
C THR A 571 -8.39 35.16 1.09
N THR A 572 -8.04 35.14 -0.20
CA THR A 572 -7.88 33.89 -0.97
C THR A 572 -6.41 33.52 -1.11
N ILE A 573 -6.07 32.33 -0.65
CA ILE A 573 -4.74 31.74 -0.75
C ILE A 573 -4.75 30.78 -1.96
N ASP A 574 -3.93 31.03 -2.97
CA ASP A 574 -3.88 30.25 -4.19
C ASP A 574 -2.64 29.37 -4.32
N LYS A 575 -1.62 29.57 -3.47
CA LYS A 575 -0.47 28.64 -3.33
C LYS A 575 0.01 28.57 -1.88
N ILE A 576 0.48 27.41 -1.50
CA ILE A 576 1.09 27.13 -0.19
C ILE A 576 2.45 26.49 -0.42
N GLY A 577 3.46 26.92 0.30
CA GLY A 577 4.79 26.37 0.25
C GLY A 577 5.61 26.63 1.50
N LEU A 578 6.89 26.30 1.41
CA LEU A 578 7.89 26.52 2.44
C LEU A 578 9.07 27.28 1.86
N ARG A 579 9.76 28.06 2.68
CA ARG A 579 11.00 28.76 2.31
C ARG A 579 12.09 28.44 3.30
N VAL A 580 13.27 28.12 2.80
CA VAL A 580 14.48 27.95 3.61
C VAL A 580 15.41 29.11 3.33
N LYS A 581 15.84 29.84 4.36
CA LYS A 581 16.81 30.93 4.24
C LYS A 581 17.90 30.82 5.30
N ASN A 582 19.12 31.29 4.97
CA ASN A 582 20.24 31.32 5.89
C ASN A 582 20.54 29.98 6.55
N SER A 583 20.36 28.89 5.78
CA SER A 583 20.57 27.56 6.32
C SER A 583 22.03 27.30 6.65
N ASP A 584 22.27 26.44 7.65
CA ASP A 584 23.58 25.85 7.87
C ASP A 584 24.00 25.00 6.66
N ALA A 585 25.30 24.74 6.54
CA ALA A 585 25.78 23.71 5.65
C ALA A 585 25.17 22.36 6.05
N ASN A 586 24.75 21.57 5.04
CA ASN A 586 24.05 20.30 5.24
C ASN A 586 22.76 20.45 6.07
N TYR A 587 21.95 21.42 5.70
CA TYR A 587 20.61 21.61 6.28
C TYR A 587 19.77 20.37 6.13
N GLN A 588 19.10 19.97 7.21
CA GLN A 588 18.10 18.91 7.23
C GLN A 588 16.95 19.32 8.15
N MET A 589 15.75 19.41 7.61
CA MET A 589 14.55 19.73 8.36
C MET A 589 13.42 18.79 7.94
N MET A 590 12.85 18.07 8.88
CA MET A 590 11.64 17.30 8.69
C MET A 590 10.42 18.16 9.00
N VAL A 591 9.41 18.12 8.12
CA VAL A 591 8.11 18.77 8.32
C VAL A 591 7.06 17.68 8.36
N GLY A 592 6.40 17.54 9.51
CA GLY A 592 5.45 16.44 9.77
C GLY A 592 3.99 16.88 9.86
N LYS A 593 3.73 18.19 9.86
CA LYS A 593 2.39 18.78 9.79
C LYS A 593 2.47 20.17 9.15
N LEU A 594 1.51 20.47 8.30
CA LEU A 594 1.24 21.79 7.79
C LEU A 594 -0.28 21.97 7.76
N GLU A 595 -0.78 22.88 8.56
CA GLU A 595 -2.21 23.14 8.72
C GLU A 595 -2.50 24.63 8.67
N LEU A 596 -3.54 25.03 7.94
CA LEU A 596 -4.12 26.36 7.93
C LEU A 596 -5.56 26.28 8.42
N THR A 597 -5.90 27.08 9.44
CA THR A 597 -7.25 27.10 10.02
C THR A 597 -7.75 28.52 10.22
N ASP A 598 -9.05 28.64 10.36
CA ASP A 598 -9.71 29.86 10.84
C ASP A 598 -10.64 29.54 12.01
N GLY A 599 -11.63 30.35 12.28
CA GLY A 599 -12.55 30.12 13.40
C GLY A 599 -13.74 29.18 13.09
N TYR A 600 -13.82 28.59 11.89
CA TYR A 600 -14.94 27.73 11.50
C TYR A 600 -15.04 26.48 12.39
N THR A 601 -16.26 26.13 12.81
CA THR A 601 -16.54 24.91 13.58
C THR A 601 -17.86 24.28 13.13
N GLN A 602 -17.86 22.95 12.98
CA GLN A 602 -19.06 22.15 12.70
C GLN A 602 -18.86 20.72 13.18
N ALA A 603 -19.73 20.27 14.10
CA ALA A 603 -19.64 18.92 14.64
C ALA A 603 -19.91 17.84 13.57
N PRO A 604 -19.15 16.72 13.58
CA PRO A 604 -19.41 15.58 12.72
C PRO A 604 -20.61 14.75 13.24
N ALA A 605 -21.12 13.90 12.37
CA ALA A 605 -22.06 12.86 12.78
C ALA A 605 -21.38 11.85 13.73
N GLU A 606 -22.18 11.21 14.57
CA GLU A 606 -21.69 10.26 15.56
C GLU A 606 -21.39 8.89 14.96
N VAL A 607 -20.32 8.28 15.44
CA VAL A 607 -19.99 6.87 15.18
C VAL A 607 -20.89 5.97 16.03
N LYS A 608 -21.35 4.88 15.45
CA LYS A 608 -22.15 3.85 16.13
C LYS A 608 -21.79 2.45 15.68
N ASP A 609 -22.31 1.44 16.37
CA ASP A 609 -22.20 0.02 16.01
C ASP A 609 -20.73 -0.43 15.82
N VAL A 610 -19.81 0.05 16.65
CA VAL A 610 -18.39 -0.30 16.57
C VAL A 610 -18.21 -1.78 16.89
N THR A 611 -17.61 -2.51 15.97
CA THR A 611 -17.23 -3.93 16.11
C THR A 611 -15.71 -4.05 16.09
N ILE A 612 -15.13 -4.70 17.11
CA ILE A 612 -13.71 -4.97 17.20
C ILE A 612 -13.47 -6.48 17.08
N GLN A 613 -12.67 -6.87 16.12
CA GLN A 613 -12.22 -8.25 15.94
C GLN A 613 -10.71 -8.34 16.23
N VAL A 614 -10.33 -9.09 17.28
CA VAL A 614 -8.93 -9.36 17.56
C VAL A 614 -8.39 -10.33 16.52
N LYS A 615 -7.32 -9.94 15.82
CA LYS A 615 -6.65 -10.75 14.80
C LYS A 615 -5.41 -11.44 15.34
N GLU A 616 -4.61 -10.71 16.08
CA GLU A 616 -3.41 -11.20 16.72
C GLU A 616 -3.24 -10.53 18.07
N GLU A 617 -2.76 -11.26 19.04
CA GLU A 617 -2.41 -10.76 20.36
C GLU A 617 -1.10 -11.39 20.80
N THR A 618 -0.18 -10.55 21.28
CA THR A 618 1.05 -10.98 21.96
C THR A 618 1.10 -10.34 23.34
N LYS A 619 2.12 -10.61 24.11
CA LYS A 619 2.33 -9.98 25.42
C LYS A 619 2.41 -8.46 25.32
N THR A 620 2.96 -7.93 24.21
CA THR A 620 3.28 -6.50 24.06
C THR A 620 2.59 -5.83 22.88
N SER A 621 1.75 -6.56 22.15
CA SER A 621 1.07 -6.01 20.98
C SER A 621 -0.31 -6.60 20.76
N LEU A 622 -1.14 -5.85 20.04
CA LEU A 622 -2.49 -6.21 19.64
C LEU A 622 -2.72 -5.79 18.20
N SER A 623 -3.28 -6.67 17.37
CA SER A 623 -3.77 -6.33 16.03
C SER A 623 -5.27 -6.54 15.95
N VAL A 624 -6.00 -5.56 15.43
CA VAL A 624 -7.46 -5.60 15.35
C VAL A 624 -7.99 -5.21 13.98
N LYS A 625 -9.14 -5.77 13.61
CA LYS A 625 -10.05 -5.21 12.61
C LYS A 625 -11.17 -4.50 13.34
N ALA A 626 -11.40 -3.26 12.98
CA ALA A 626 -12.52 -2.46 13.45
C ALA A 626 -13.47 -2.14 12.30
N SER A 627 -14.76 -2.13 12.53
CA SER A 627 -15.76 -1.62 11.61
C SER A 627 -16.86 -0.89 12.39
N TRP A 628 -17.51 0.05 11.76
CA TRP A 628 -18.54 0.89 12.38
C TRP A 628 -19.53 1.39 11.36
N SER A 629 -20.58 2.02 11.83
CA SER A 629 -21.52 2.80 11.05
C SER A 629 -21.57 4.24 11.58
N VAL A 630 -22.20 5.12 10.83
CA VAL A 630 -22.33 6.54 11.16
C VAL A 630 -23.80 6.89 11.35
N ASN A 631 -24.11 7.64 12.39
CA ASN A 631 -25.47 8.10 12.66
C ASN A 631 -25.79 9.29 11.76
N THR A 632 -26.47 9.04 10.64
CA THR A 632 -26.81 10.07 9.66
C THR A 632 -28.23 9.89 9.16
N THR A 633 -28.89 11.00 8.85
CA THR A 633 -30.22 11.03 8.22
C THR A 633 -30.15 11.01 6.70
N ALA A 634 -28.99 11.12 6.11
CA ALA A 634 -28.79 11.14 4.65
C ALA A 634 -28.97 9.77 3.95
N ALA A 635 -29.38 8.75 4.68
CA ALA A 635 -29.42 7.35 4.26
C ALA A 635 -30.53 6.98 3.26
N THR A 636 -31.20 7.92 2.63
CA THR A 636 -32.28 7.60 1.69
C THR A 636 -31.82 7.00 0.35
N THR A 637 -30.53 7.01 0.05
CA THR A 637 -29.95 6.57 -1.23
C THR A 637 -28.89 5.47 -1.13
N GLY A 638 -28.56 4.99 0.07
CA GLY A 638 -27.74 3.78 0.33
C GLY A 638 -26.25 3.99 0.47
N LEU A 639 -25.58 4.89 -0.29
CA LEU A 639 -24.23 5.31 -0.01
C LEU A 639 -24.26 6.66 0.70
N VAL A 640 -23.73 6.68 1.92
CA VAL A 640 -23.48 7.92 2.66
C VAL A 640 -22.01 8.30 2.46
N TYR A 641 -21.79 9.51 2.00
CA TYR A 641 -20.44 10.07 1.92
C TYR A 641 -20.06 10.76 3.23
N ASN A 642 -18.78 10.73 3.56
CA ASN A 642 -18.26 11.45 4.74
C ASN A 642 -18.61 12.94 4.70
N ASP A 643 -18.67 13.53 3.51
CA ASP A 643 -19.10 14.90 3.30
C ASP A 643 -20.50 15.19 3.81
N ASP A 644 -21.44 14.27 3.60
CA ASP A 644 -22.84 14.41 4.00
C ASP A 644 -22.99 14.33 5.53
N ALA A 645 -22.03 13.68 6.18
CA ALA A 645 -21.96 13.50 7.63
C ALA A 645 -21.02 14.52 8.31
N ASN A 646 -20.48 15.48 7.58
CA ASN A 646 -19.48 16.43 8.05
C ASN A 646 -18.24 15.77 8.66
N ILE A 647 -17.77 14.67 8.09
CA ILE A 647 -16.61 13.92 8.55
C ILE A 647 -15.44 14.16 7.62
N ASP A 648 -14.27 14.49 8.20
CA ASP A 648 -12.99 14.51 7.49
C ASP A 648 -12.36 13.11 7.51
N HIS A 649 -12.20 12.53 8.71
CA HIS A 649 -11.67 11.19 8.91
C HIS A 649 -12.16 10.60 10.23
N PHE A 650 -11.82 9.35 10.49
CA PHE A 650 -12.01 8.67 11.78
C PHE A 650 -10.66 8.45 12.44
N GLU A 651 -10.63 8.62 13.75
CA GLU A 651 -9.51 8.24 14.59
C GLU A 651 -9.82 6.95 15.33
N ILE A 652 -8.87 6.02 15.32
CA ILE A 652 -8.90 4.81 16.12
C ILE A 652 -7.99 5.05 17.31
N LEU A 653 -8.54 4.89 18.48
CA LEU A 653 -7.95 5.27 19.76
C LEU A 653 -7.72 4.06 20.65
N LEU A 654 -6.67 4.13 21.44
CA LEU A 654 -6.30 3.15 22.45
C LEU A 654 -6.29 3.82 23.83
N LYS A 655 -6.77 3.12 24.86
CA LYS A 655 -6.44 3.43 26.26
C LYS A 655 -6.17 2.19 27.07
N ASP A 656 -5.27 2.28 28.06
CA ASP A 656 -4.91 1.21 28.98
C ASP A 656 -5.85 1.22 30.19
N GLY A 657 -6.87 0.38 30.17
CA GLY A 657 -7.92 0.37 31.19
C GLY A 657 -8.96 1.48 31.03
N ALA A 658 -9.94 1.50 31.90
CA ALA A 658 -11.09 2.42 31.85
C ALA A 658 -10.66 3.91 31.91
N ASP A 659 -9.74 4.21 32.80
CA ASP A 659 -9.25 5.57 33.12
C ASP A 659 -7.86 5.84 32.52
N GLY A 660 -7.39 4.95 31.63
CA GLY A 660 -6.09 5.07 31.04
C GLY A 660 -5.96 6.27 30.10
N ARG A 661 -4.71 6.72 29.91
CA ARG A 661 -4.40 7.75 28.93
C ARG A 661 -4.74 7.25 27.53
N VAL A 662 -5.33 8.11 26.72
CA VAL A 662 -5.72 7.82 25.35
C VAL A 662 -4.60 8.19 24.39
N SER A 663 -4.35 7.33 23.39
CA SER A 663 -3.50 7.63 22.24
C SER A 663 -4.18 7.24 20.94
N GLU A 664 -3.83 7.93 19.85
CA GLU A 664 -4.27 7.54 18.52
C GLU A 664 -3.36 6.43 17.99
N VAL A 665 -3.94 5.37 17.46
CA VAL A 665 -3.21 4.21 16.93
C VAL A 665 -3.40 4.01 15.43
N ALA A 666 -4.40 4.68 14.84
CA ALA A 666 -4.63 4.74 13.39
C ALA A 666 -5.66 5.82 13.06
N ARG A 667 -5.74 6.20 11.79
CA ARG A 667 -6.82 6.99 11.21
C ARG A 667 -7.18 6.48 9.82
N THR A 668 -8.39 6.77 9.38
CA THR A 668 -8.86 6.38 8.05
C THR A 668 -10.06 7.19 7.63
N THR A 669 -10.33 7.28 6.32
CA THR A 669 -11.58 7.81 5.78
C THR A 669 -12.61 6.71 5.51
N GLN A 670 -12.21 5.42 5.56
CA GLN A 670 -13.12 4.28 5.46
C GLN A 670 -13.91 4.07 6.76
N TRP A 671 -15.00 3.31 6.67
CA TRP A 671 -15.79 2.92 7.83
C TRP A 671 -15.34 1.58 8.44
N ALA A 672 -14.13 1.20 8.10
CA ALA A 672 -13.43 0.07 8.68
C ALA A 672 -11.93 0.34 8.70
N ALA A 673 -11.23 -0.32 9.61
CA ALA A 673 -9.77 -0.24 9.71
C ALA A 673 -9.18 -1.58 10.11
N TYR A 674 -7.97 -1.85 9.60
CA TYR A 674 -7.08 -2.85 10.17
C TYR A 674 -5.94 -2.10 10.88
N VAL A 675 -5.76 -2.35 12.15
CA VAL A 675 -4.71 -1.73 12.97
C VAL A 675 -3.76 -2.82 13.45
N GLY A 676 -2.56 -2.84 12.87
CA GLY A 676 -1.55 -3.85 13.17
C GLY A 676 -0.61 -3.39 14.27
N ASN A 677 -0.24 -4.32 15.14
CA ASN A 677 0.81 -4.14 16.14
C ASN A 677 0.65 -2.87 17.00
N ILE A 678 -0.56 -2.67 17.54
CA ILE A 678 -0.80 -1.65 18.56
C ILE A 678 0.16 -1.93 19.72
N ASP A 679 0.92 -0.93 20.12
CA ASP A 679 1.94 -1.07 21.15
C ASP A 679 1.29 -1.16 22.55
N LEU A 680 1.46 -2.30 23.20
CA LEU A 680 1.00 -2.59 24.56
C LEU A 680 2.17 -2.89 25.50
N THR A 681 3.39 -2.50 25.15
CA THR A 681 4.61 -2.80 25.92
C THR A 681 4.50 -2.36 27.38
N HIS A 682 3.83 -1.23 27.63
CA HIS A 682 3.65 -0.66 28.97
C HIS A 682 2.23 -0.81 29.54
N ALA A 683 1.35 -1.57 28.83
CA ALA A 683 -0.03 -1.74 29.28
C ALA A 683 -0.11 -2.56 30.57
N GLN A 684 -0.88 -2.06 31.52
CA GLN A 684 -1.12 -2.68 32.83
C GLN A 684 -2.53 -3.31 32.96
N HIS A 685 -3.43 -2.96 32.03
CA HIS A 685 -4.84 -3.34 32.08
C HIS A 685 -5.31 -3.89 30.72
N ASN A 686 -6.53 -4.40 30.69
CA ASN A 686 -7.19 -4.70 29.43
C ASN A 686 -7.40 -3.41 28.63
N PRO A 687 -6.94 -3.36 27.38
CA PRO A 687 -7.06 -2.14 26.58
C PRO A 687 -8.49 -1.91 26.10
N TYR A 688 -8.82 -0.66 25.90
CA TYR A 688 -10.02 -0.24 25.17
C TYR A 688 -9.61 0.30 23.81
N ILE A 689 -10.28 -0.16 22.78
CA ILE A 689 -10.20 0.40 21.42
C ILE A 689 -11.43 1.24 21.19
N GLY A 690 -11.22 2.48 20.80
CA GLY A 690 -12.29 3.44 20.54
C GLY A 690 -12.26 3.96 19.12
N VAL A 691 -13.41 4.37 18.61
CA VAL A 691 -13.53 5.03 17.31
C VAL A 691 -14.33 6.32 17.50
N ARG A 692 -13.83 7.41 16.91
CA ARG A 692 -14.55 8.67 16.80
C ARG A 692 -14.41 9.28 15.42
N ALA A 693 -15.36 10.10 15.03
CA ALA A 693 -15.28 10.93 13.83
C ALA A 693 -14.66 12.29 14.17
N VAL A 694 -13.86 12.81 13.24
CA VAL A 694 -13.33 14.17 13.25
C VAL A 694 -14.07 14.97 12.19
N GLY A 695 -14.56 16.15 12.56
CA GLY A 695 -15.27 17.06 11.66
C GLY A 695 -14.35 17.68 10.61
N LYS A 696 -14.93 18.17 9.52
CA LYS A 696 -14.19 18.89 8.46
C LYS A 696 -13.48 20.15 8.95
N ASP A 697 -13.86 20.68 10.09
CA ASP A 697 -13.19 21.78 10.77
C ASP A 697 -11.89 21.35 11.48
N LEU A 698 -11.59 20.04 11.53
CA LEU A 698 -10.43 19.42 12.20
C LEU A 698 -10.32 19.70 13.72
N LYS A 699 -11.41 20.17 14.34
CA LYS A 699 -11.47 20.56 15.76
C LYS A 699 -12.66 19.97 16.50
N SER A 700 -13.71 19.62 15.77
CA SER A 700 -14.92 19.04 16.36
C SER A 700 -14.85 17.52 16.25
N TYR A 701 -15.25 16.85 17.31
CA TYR A 701 -15.15 15.41 17.43
C TYR A 701 -16.50 14.81 17.83
N SER A 702 -16.83 13.65 17.30
CA SER A 702 -17.92 12.86 17.84
C SER A 702 -17.52 12.25 19.18
N PRO A 703 -18.48 11.84 20.02
CA PRO A 703 -18.19 10.98 21.16
C PRO A 703 -17.45 9.72 20.72
N VAL A 704 -16.50 9.26 21.55
CA VAL A 704 -15.78 8.01 21.28
C VAL A 704 -16.64 6.82 21.62
N GLN A 705 -16.80 5.89 20.71
CA GLN A 705 -17.41 4.59 20.98
C GLN A 705 -16.32 3.60 21.39
N TRP A 706 -16.29 3.24 22.68
CA TRP A 706 -15.26 2.38 23.27
C TRP A 706 -15.70 0.92 23.35
N THR A 707 -14.79 0.01 23.01
CA THR A 707 -14.93 -1.44 23.20
C THR A 707 -13.74 -1.96 23.98
N GLN A 708 -13.98 -2.61 25.12
CA GLN A 708 -12.92 -3.26 25.86
C GLN A 708 -12.47 -4.54 25.15
N VAL A 709 -11.15 -4.70 25.02
CA VAL A 709 -10.55 -5.94 24.52
C VAL A 709 -9.98 -6.69 25.72
N THR A 710 -10.60 -7.79 26.08
CA THR A 710 -10.04 -8.64 27.14
C THR A 710 -8.84 -9.40 26.60
N ARG A 711 -7.68 -9.22 27.22
CA ARG A 711 -6.46 -9.93 26.89
C ARG A 711 -6.52 -11.35 27.41
N GLU A 712 -6.12 -12.31 26.61
CA GLU A 712 -5.83 -13.64 27.10
C GLU A 712 -4.62 -13.57 28.05
N ASP A 713 -4.65 -14.39 29.10
CA ASP A 713 -3.52 -14.45 30.04
C ASP A 713 -2.25 -14.84 29.26
N ALA A 714 -1.32 -13.89 29.17
CA ALA A 714 -0.06 -14.06 28.44
C ALA A 714 0.77 -15.26 28.91
N SER A 715 0.49 -15.80 30.10
CA SER A 715 1.10 -17.03 30.59
C SER A 715 0.60 -18.28 29.86
N ARG A 716 -0.52 -18.19 29.13
CA ARG A 716 -1.13 -19.31 28.37
C ARG A 716 -0.86 -19.23 26.87
N LEU A 717 -0.33 -18.11 26.37
CA LEU A 717 0.14 -18.05 25.01
C LEU A 717 1.37 -18.98 24.93
N PRO A 718 1.37 -19.99 24.05
CA PRO A 718 2.59 -20.80 23.87
C PRO A 718 3.72 -19.85 23.53
N ASP A 719 4.89 -20.08 24.09
CA ASP A 719 6.14 -19.31 24.01
C ASP A 719 6.42 -18.67 22.64
N LEU A 720 5.60 -17.70 22.25
CA LEU A 720 5.82 -16.90 21.04
C LEU A 720 6.91 -15.83 21.23
N VAL A 721 7.52 -15.75 22.41
CA VAL A 721 8.50 -14.71 22.71
C VAL A 721 9.74 -15.21 23.44
N THR A 722 10.27 -16.36 23.05
CA THR A 722 11.68 -16.64 23.38
C THR A 722 12.63 -16.14 22.31
N ASN A 723 12.12 -15.74 21.14
CA ASN A 723 12.93 -15.22 20.05
C ASN A 723 12.53 -13.78 19.72
N PRO A 724 13.31 -12.77 20.18
CA PRO A 724 13.04 -11.37 19.85
C PRO A 724 13.25 -11.07 18.35
N TYR A 725 13.93 -11.95 17.63
CA TYR A 725 14.17 -11.78 16.19
C TYR A 725 13.00 -12.31 15.37
N THR A 726 12.42 -11.48 14.56
CA THR A 726 11.37 -11.89 13.63
C THR A 726 11.89 -12.98 12.69
N ALA A 727 11.26 -14.14 12.71
CA ALA A 727 11.60 -15.23 11.80
C ALA A 727 11.17 -14.89 10.36
N PRO A 728 11.98 -15.23 9.35
CA PRO A 728 11.53 -15.16 7.97
C PRO A 728 10.53 -16.28 7.67
N GLU A 729 9.68 -16.06 6.68
CA GLU A 729 8.63 -16.99 6.30
C GLU A 729 8.82 -17.46 4.86
N LEU A 730 8.44 -18.70 4.58
CA LEU A 730 8.32 -19.21 3.22
C LEU A 730 6.93 -18.84 2.68
N ASP A 731 6.89 -18.34 1.46
CA ASP A 731 5.62 -18.14 0.76
C ASP A 731 5.04 -19.50 0.30
N MET A 732 4.08 -19.98 1.06
CA MET A 732 3.45 -21.29 0.83
C MET A 732 2.50 -21.31 -0.37
N ASP A 733 2.08 -20.14 -0.83
CA ASP A 733 1.22 -20.02 -2.01
C ASP A 733 2.03 -19.89 -3.30
N ALA A 734 3.35 -19.66 -3.19
CA ALA A 734 4.21 -19.58 -4.36
C ALA A 734 4.38 -20.97 -5.02
N ASP A 735 4.48 -20.96 -6.34
CA ASP A 735 4.77 -22.17 -7.11
C ASP A 735 6.06 -22.86 -6.62
N GLY A 736 5.95 -24.12 -6.29
CA GLY A 736 7.08 -24.91 -5.81
C GLY A 736 7.46 -24.70 -4.34
N ALA A 737 6.74 -23.88 -3.56
CA ALA A 737 6.99 -23.71 -2.13
C ALA A 737 6.92 -25.05 -1.37
N LYS A 738 5.93 -25.88 -1.65
CA LYS A 738 5.78 -27.23 -1.08
C LYS A 738 6.95 -28.16 -1.44
N ILE A 739 7.52 -28.00 -2.62
CA ILE A 739 8.69 -28.75 -3.08
C ILE A 739 9.94 -28.23 -2.35
N ALA A 740 10.09 -26.90 -2.24
CA ALA A 740 11.25 -26.28 -1.61
C ALA A 740 11.48 -26.69 -0.16
N GLN A 741 10.40 -26.90 0.61
CA GLN A 741 10.47 -27.36 1.99
C GLN A 741 11.05 -28.78 2.15
N LYS A 742 10.87 -29.63 1.13
CA LYS A 742 11.35 -31.01 1.15
C LYS A 742 12.75 -31.14 0.58
N VAL A 743 13.16 -30.22 -0.30
CA VAL A 743 14.29 -30.46 -1.19
C VAL A 743 15.43 -29.50 -1.08
N ARG A 744 15.28 -28.35 -0.41
CA ARG A 744 16.32 -27.31 -0.29
C ARG A 744 16.51 -26.87 1.14
N TYR A 745 17.68 -27.12 1.70
CA TYR A 745 18.05 -26.68 3.05
C TYR A 745 19.58 -26.66 3.22
N VAL A 746 20.05 -26.06 4.29
CA VAL A 746 21.46 -26.12 4.69
C VAL A 746 21.71 -27.46 5.38
N GLU A 747 22.42 -28.34 4.70
CA GLU A 747 22.74 -29.68 5.17
C GLU A 747 23.86 -29.67 6.22
N ARG A 748 24.88 -28.83 5.98
CA ARG A 748 26.06 -28.78 6.82
C ARG A 748 26.53 -27.34 6.99
N PHE A 749 26.82 -26.95 8.22
CA PHE A 749 27.35 -25.62 8.53
C PHE A 749 28.43 -25.73 9.62
N ILE A 750 29.63 -25.25 9.31
CA ILE A 750 30.78 -25.27 10.21
C ILE A 750 31.37 -23.87 10.28
N THR A 751 31.76 -23.43 11.49
CA THR A 751 32.58 -22.22 11.67
C THR A 751 33.99 -22.59 12.09
N VAL A 752 34.96 -21.78 11.71
CA VAL A 752 36.39 -21.88 12.07
C VAL A 752 36.91 -20.49 12.36
N GLY A 753 37.69 -20.36 13.41
CA GLY A 753 38.30 -19.09 13.83
C GLY A 753 37.78 -18.55 15.16
N GLY A 754 36.73 -19.10 15.70
CA GLY A 754 36.25 -18.81 17.06
C GLY A 754 37.00 -19.61 18.12
N THR A 755 36.90 -19.17 19.38
CA THR A 755 37.36 -19.97 20.56
C THR A 755 36.47 -21.18 20.79
N THR A 756 35.17 -21.05 20.47
CA THR A 756 34.27 -22.16 20.21
C THR A 756 33.67 -22.01 18.83
N ASN A 757 33.40 -23.12 18.18
CA ASN A 757 32.90 -23.12 16.81
C ASN A 757 31.64 -23.97 16.68
N ILE A 758 30.77 -23.62 15.72
CA ILE A 758 29.59 -24.39 15.35
C ILE A 758 30.00 -25.51 14.42
N ASP A 759 29.45 -26.69 14.66
CA ASP A 759 29.56 -27.89 13.82
C ASP A 759 28.19 -28.53 13.68
N TYR A 760 27.40 -27.99 12.73
CA TYR A 760 25.99 -28.31 12.58
C TYR A 760 25.74 -29.20 11.36
N THR A 761 24.95 -30.23 11.55
CA THR A 761 24.41 -31.07 10.49
C THR A 761 22.90 -31.09 10.61
N ALA A 762 22.20 -30.76 9.54
CA ALA A 762 20.75 -30.79 9.50
C ALA A 762 20.23 -32.12 8.97
N ASN A 763 19.10 -32.55 9.51
CA ASN A 763 18.23 -33.49 8.84
C ASN A 763 17.25 -32.73 7.92
N GLN A 764 16.73 -33.38 6.93
CA GLN A 764 15.73 -32.81 6.04
C GLN A 764 14.56 -32.27 6.87
N PRO A 765 14.16 -30.99 6.67
CA PRO A 765 13.05 -30.42 7.38
C PRO A 765 11.74 -31.19 7.12
N THR A 766 11.01 -31.44 8.17
CA THR A 766 9.71 -32.11 8.11
C THR A 766 8.60 -31.18 8.58
N GLY A 767 7.39 -31.35 8.11
CA GLY A 767 6.22 -30.66 8.65
C GLY A 767 6.01 -29.22 8.22
N GLY A 768 6.59 -28.77 7.11
CA GLY A 768 6.25 -27.48 6.53
C GLY A 768 7.00 -26.27 7.11
N THR A 769 8.08 -26.47 7.84
CA THR A 769 8.92 -25.39 8.35
C THR A 769 10.10 -25.13 7.41
N ASN A 770 10.32 -23.87 7.12
CA ASN A 770 11.46 -23.39 6.35
C ASN A 770 12.44 -22.58 7.20
N TYR A 771 12.21 -22.53 8.50
CA TYR A 771 13.02 -21.85 9.49
C TYR A 771 13.39 -22.80 10.62
N VAL A 772 14.67 -22.77 11.01
CA VAL A 772 15.20 -23.51 12.15
C VAL A 772 15.86 -22.56 13.13
N ASP A 773 15.39 -22.55 14.35
CA ASP A 773 16.09 -21.93 15.47
C ASP A 773 17.07 -22.92 16.08
N ALA A 774 18.32 -22.85 15.64
CA ALA A 774 19.41 -23.68 16.16
C ALA A 774 20.14 -23.05 17.37
N THR A 775 19.64 -21.95 17.91
CA THR A 775 20.30 -21.29 19.06
C THR A 775 20.21 -22.08 20.34
N THR A 776 19.29 -23.03 20.44
CA THR A 776 19.06 -23.89 21.62
C THR A 776 19.74 -25.24 21.53
N ASN A 777 20.46 -25.54 20.44
CA ASN A 777 21.09 -26.86 20.23
C ASN A 777 22.43 -27.03 21.00
N GLY A 778 22.80 -26.10 21.87
CA GLY A 778 24.03 -26.13 22.65
C GLY A 778 25.30 -25.69 21.91
N GLN A 779 25.20 -25.37 20.62
CA GLN A 779 26.33 -24.91 19.83
C GLN A 779 26.41 -23.38 19.81
N VAL A 780 27.60 -22.84 19.90
CA VAL A 780 27.85 -21.39 19.89
C VAL A 780 29.16 -21.05 19.19
N LEU A 781 29.11 -20.05 18.33
CA LEU A 781 30.32 -19.41 17.86
C LEU A 781 30.73 -18.37 18.90
N THR A 782 31.84 -18.63 19.62
CA THR A 782 32.44 -17.60 20.48
C THR A 782 33.64 -16.99 19.78
N VAL A 783 33.62 -15.68 19.63
CA VAL A 783 34.59 -14.96 18.81
C VAL A 783 34.92 -13.60 19.38
N GLU A 784 36.18 -13.18 19.29
CA GLU A 784 36.62 -11.85 19.71
C GLU A 784 36.39 -10.80 18.63
N GLN A 785 36.11 -9.56 19.05
CA GLN A 785 36.06 -8.38 18.16
C GLN A 785 37.29 -8.32 17.25
N GLY A 786 37.09 -8.15 15.95
CA GLY A 786 38.15 -8.06 14.94
C GLY A 786 38.66 -9.40 14.43
N THR A 787 38.10 -10.53 14.91
CA THR A 787 38.54 -11.86 14.47
C THR A 787 38.00 -12.19 13.10
N THR A 788 38.80 -12.84 12.29
CA THR A 788 38.37 -13.40 11.01
C THR A 788 37.80 -14.79 11.21
N VAL A 789 36.56 -15.00 10.73
CA VAL A 789 35.84 -16.27 10.79
C VAL A 789 35.68 -16.83 9.39
N THR A 790 35.90 -18.12 9.26
CA THR A 790 35.56 -18.85 8.04
C THR A 790 34.36 -19.73 8.32
N ILE A 791 33.31 -19.61 7.54
CA ILE A 791 32.22 -20.56 7.49
C ILE A 791 32.44 -21.57 6.37
N LYS A 792 32.04 -22.81 6.60
CA LYS A 792 31.97 -23.83 5.56
C LYS A 792 30.53 -24.32 5.49
N ILE A 793 29.92 -24.26 4.30
CA ILE A 793 28.51 -24.49 4.11
C ILE A 793 28.27 -25.46 2.96
N LYS A 794 27.30 -26.35 3.15
CA LYS A 794 26.74 -27.23 2.11
C LYS A 794 25.23 -27.12 2.11
N GLY A 795 24.68 -26.86 0.95
CA GLY A 795 23.24 -26.96 0.71
C GLY A 795 22.84 -28.35 0.22
N TYR A 796 21.62 -28.74 0.52
CA TYR A 796 21.00 -29.95 0.00
C TYR A 796 19.84 -29.61 -0.93
N GLN A 797 19.72 -30.39 -2.01
CA GLN A 797 18.59 -30.40 -2.93
C GLN A 797 18.32 -31.83 -3.34
N ALA A 798 17.10 -32.32 -3.13
CA ALA A 798 16.69 -33.64 -3.62
C ALA A 798 16.47 -33.65 -5.12
N ARG A 799 16.97 -34.67 -5.76
CA ARG A 799 17.02 -34.79 -7.23
C ARG A 799 15.65 -35.03 -7.88
N ASP A 800 14.78 -35.80 -7.21
CA ASP A 800 13.58 -36.38 -7.81
C ASP A 800 12.34 -35.51 -7.75
N GLU A 801 12.41 -34.34 -7.08
CA GLU A 801 11.27 -33.46 -6.84
C GLU A 801 11.38 -32.13 -7.56
N VAL A 802 12.45 -31.90 -8.34
CA VAL A 802 12.68 -30.68 -9.09
C VAL A 802 12.92 -31.03 -10.53
N ASP A 803 12.36 -30.21 -11.39
CA ASP A 803 12.53 -30.27 -12.84
C ASP A 803 13.87 -30.87 -13.27
N ASN A 804 13.88 -31.81 -14.19
CA ASN A 804 14.98 -32.70 -14.60
C ASN A 804 16.38 -32.08 -14.81
N ASN A 805 16.56 -30.79 -14.55
CA ASN A 805 17.79 -30.03 -14.76
C ASN A 805 18.38 -29.40 -13.50
N HIS A 806 17.85 -29.60 -12.30
CA HIS A 806 18.18 -28.80 -11.11
C HIS A 806 18.68 -29.58 -9.92
N ASP A 807 19.51 -30.59 -10.13
CA ASP A 807 20.19 -31.35 -9.06
C ASP A 807 21.44 -30.66 -8.49
N ASP A 808 21.75 -29.43 -8.95
CA ASP A 808 23.00 -28.73 -8.66
C ASP A 808 22.84 -27.41 -7.86
N LEU A 809 21.70 -27.15 -7.28
CA LEU A 809 21.38 -25.90 -6.56
C LEU A 809 21.65 -24.63 -7.39
N ARG A 810 21.50 -24.72 -8.71
CA ARG A 810 21.54 -23.56 -9.59
C ARG A 810 20.48 -22.54 -9.13
N TRP A 811 20.82 -21.27 -9.13
CA TRP A 811 19.96 -20.16 -8.71
C TRP A 811 19.74 -20.05 -7.19
N CYS A 812 20.30 -20.94 -6.37
CA CYS A 812 20.26 -20.80 -4.92
C CYS A 812 21.39 -19.92 -4.41
N PHE A 813 21.01 -18.83 -3.77
CA PHE A 813 21.92 -17.86 -3.16
C PHE A 813 21.60 -17.70 -1.68
N GLY A 814 22.55 -17.23 -0.91
CA GLY A 814 22.36 -16.99 0.50
C GLY A 814 23.04 -15.71 0.99
N ARG A 815 22.60 -15.24 2.13
CA ARG A 815 23.20 -14.16 2.90
C ARG A 815 23.25 -14.50 4.37
N GLY A 816 24.23 -13.94 5.06
CA GLY A 816 24.39 -14.10 6.50
C GLY A 816 24.55 -12.77 7.21
N TRP A 817 23.85 -12.62 8.32
CA TRP A 817 23.83 -11.46 9.20
C TRP A 817 24.20 -11.88 10.62
N ILE A 818 24.85 -10.99 11.35
CA ILE A 818 24.99 -11.07 12.81
C ILE A 818 24.49 -9.74 13.37
N ASP A 819 23.62 -9.80 14.38
CA ASP A 819 23.24 -8.63 15.14
C ASP A 819 24.47 -8.13 15.93
N LEU A 820 25.09 -7.08 15.42
CA LEU A 820 26.35 -6.55 15.91
C LEU A 820 26.20 -5.41 16.91
N ASN A 821 24.97 -4.89 17.05
CA ASN A 821 24.62 -3.80 17.95
C ASN A 821 23.75 -4.24 19.13
N SER A 822 23.32 -5.52 19.16
CA SER A 822 22.47 -6.13 20.21
C SER A 822 21.11 -5.45 20.37
N ASP A 823 20.49 -5.00 19.26
CA ASP A 823 19.15 -4.43 19.28
C ASP A 823 18.04 -5.46 19.00
N ASN A 824 18.40 -6.74 18.86
CA ASN A 824 17.51 -7.87 18.54
C ASN A 824 16.90 -7.80 17.15
N ARG A 825 17.55 -7.12 16.22
CA ARG A 825 17.19 -7.02 14.81
C ARG A 825 18.41 -7.35 13.95
N PHE A 826 18.18 -7.53 12.67
CA PHE A 826 19.24 -7.64 11.69
C PHE A 826 19.12 -6.47 10.71
N GLU A 827 20.12 -5.59 10.70
CA GLU A 827 20.21 -4.53 9.70
C GLU A 827 20.57 -5.12 8.33
N PRO A 828 19.69 -5.00 7.31
CA PRO A 828 19.88 -5.70 6.05
C PRO A 828 21.03 -5.19 5.18
N LYS A 829 21.58 -4.02 5.48
CA LYS A 829 22.70 -3.42 4.73
C LYS A 829 23.99 -4.22 4.87
N GLU A 830 24.89 -4.10 3.88
CA GLU A 830 26.23 -4.62 3.98
C GLU A 830 27.04 -3.90 5.08
N LEU A 831 28.00 -4.59 5.64
CA LEU A 831 28.85 -4.04 6.69
C LEU A 831 29.58 -2.77 6.26
N SER A 832 30.01 -2.71 4.98
CA SER A 832 30.63 -1.53 4.36
C SER A 832 29.72 -0.28 4.34
N GLU A 833 28.42 -0.47 4.47
CA GLU A 833 27.38 0.55 4.49
C GLU A 833 26.84 0.80 5.91
N GLY A 834 27.52 0.28 6.91
CA GLY A 834 27.13 0.40 8.32
C GLY A 834 26.06 -0.58 8.78
N GLY A 835 25.78 -1.63 7.98
CA GLY A 835 24.81 -2.67 8.31
C GLY A 835 25.43 -3.88 9.02
N GLU A 836 24.74 -5.02 8.93
CA GLU A 836 25.08 -6.25 9.65
C GLU A 836 25.18 -7.48 8.74
N GLN A 837 25.06 -7.29 7.44
CA GLN A 837 25.30 -8.35 6.47
C GLN A 837 26.81 -8.58 6.34
N LEU A 838 27.29 -9.72 6.79
CA LEU A 838 28.72 -10.06 6.84
C LEU A 838 29.19 -10.84 5.64
N PHE A 839 28.33 -11.64 5.03
CA PHE A 839 28.73 -12.47 3.90
C PHE A 839 27.59 -12.78 2.94
N THR A 840 27.97 -13.07 1.70
CA THR A 840 27.09 -13.55 0.65
C THR A 840 27.50 -14.97 0.24
N ILE A 841 26.53 -15.86 0.14
CA ILE A 841 26.70 -17.23 -0.36
C ILE A 841 26.30 -17.19 -1.83
N GLY A 842 27.23 -17.48 -2.73
CA GLY A 842 26.93 -17.74 -4.12
C GLY A 842 26.29 -19.13 -4.30
N GLU A 843 25.96 -19.51 -5.52
CA GLU A 843 25.40 -20.82 -5.84
C GLU A 843 26.19 -21.97 -5.20
N LEU A 844 25.47 -22.90 -4.55
CA LEU A 844 26.04 -24.06 -3.88
C LEU A 844 25.97 -25.33 -4.74
N ARG A 845 25.93 -25.20 -6.06
CA ARG A 845 25.92 -26.33 -6.97
C ARG A 845 27.22 -27.14 -6.90
N LYS A 846 27.14 -28.40 -7.29
CA LYS A 846 28.22 -29.40 -7.19
C LYS A 846 29.59 -28.89 -7.65
N GLY A 847 29.66 -28.13 -8.73
CA GLY A 847 30.93 -27.57 -9.25
C GLY A 847 31.52 -26.40 -8.45
N THR A 848 30.80 -25.87 -7.47
CA THR A 848 31.25 -24.76 -6.61
C THR A 848 31.66 -25.19 -5.20
N LEU A 849 31.47 -26.47 -4.87
CA LEU A 849 31.82 -27.05 -3.57
C LEU A 849 33.25 -27.61 -3.62
N ASP A 850 33.92 -27.60 -2.48
CA ASP A 850 35.19 -28.29 -2.32
C ASP A 850 34.98 -29.80 -2.56
N GLN A 851 35.73 -30.36 -3.48
CA GLN A 851 35.55 -31.75 -3.90
C GLN A 851 35.93 -32.76 -2.81
N VAL A 852 36.78 -32.37 -1.85
CA VAL A 852 37.22 -33.25 -0.76
C VAL A 852 36.21 -33.23 0.39
N THR A 853 35.77 -32.05 0.79
CA THR A 853 34.85 -31.86 1.94
C THR A 853 33.40 -31.69 1.53
N GLY A 854 33.11 -31.38 0.27
CA GLY A 854 31.78 -31.02 -0.22
C GLY A 854 31.21 -29.72 0.37
N LEU A 855 32.10 -28.85 0.87
CA LEU A 855 31.74 -27.61 1.57
C LEU A 855 32.32 -26.39 0.83
N LYS A 856 31.52 -25.35 0.71
CA LYS A 856 31.98 -24.05 0.24
C LYS A 856 32.46 -23.19 1.41
N ALA A 857 33.68 -22.70 1.33
CA ALA A 857 34.24 -21.81 2.35
C ALA A 857 33.99 -20.34 2.04
N ILE A 858 33.61 -19.57 3.04
CA ILE A 858 33.39 -18.12 2.99
C ILE A 858 34.00 -17.50 4.23
N THR A 859 34.77 -16.43 4.05
CA THR A 859 35.47 -15.77 5.14
C THR A 859 34.97 -14.35 5.32
N PHE A 860 34.78 -13.95 6.57
CA PHE A 860 34.37 -12.60 6.95
C PHE A 860 35.06 -12.17 8.25
N LYS A 861 35.11 -10.88 8.52
CA LYS A 861 35.70 -10.33 9.75
C LYS A 861 34.57 -9.83 10.67
N ILE A 862 34.60 -10.21 11.94
CA ILE A 862 33.79 -9.57 12.98
C ILE A 862 34.29 -8.14 13.14
N PRO A 863 33.48 -7.10 13.06
CA PRO A 863 33.91 -5.73 13.23
C PRO A 863 34.61 -5.48 14.57
N ASP A 864 35.59 -4.56 14.56
CA ASP A 864 36.28 -4.17 15.77
C ASP A 864 35.38 -3.45 16.79
N ASP A 865 34.29 -2.88 16.33
CA ASP A 865 33.25 -2.18 17.12
C ASP A 865 32.02 -3.03 17.44
N ALA A 866 32.01 -4.31 17.08
CA ALA A 866 30.89 -5.19 17.37
C ALA A 866 30.61 -5.23 18.88
N ARG A 867 29.33 -5.18 19.27
CA ARG A 867 28.93 -5.20 20.66
C ARG A 867 29.21 -6.55 21.28
N THR A 868 29.79 -6.56 22.48
CA THR A 868 30.09 -7.80 23.21
C THR A 868 28.87 -8.36 23.94
N GLY A 869 28.78 -9.67 24.01
CA GLY A 869 27.66 -10.39 24.64
C GLY A 869 27.13 -11.52 23.78
N ASP A 870 26.05 -12.11 24.23
CA ASP A 870 25.29 -13.09 23.45
C ASP A 870 24.46 -12.37 22.37
N THR A 871 24.56 -12.87 21.16
CA THR A 871 23.82 -12.36 20.00
C THR A 871 23.47 -13.52 19.05
N ARG A 872 22.96 -13.20 17.90
CA ARG A 872 22.43 -14.16 16.92
C ARG A 872 23.02 -13.96 15.54
N MET A 873 23.29 -15.06 14.86
CA MET A 873 23.61 -15.12 13.43
C MET A 873 22.45 -15.75 12.68
N ARG A 874 22.00 -15.13 11.59
CA ARG A 874 21.00 -15.66 10.68
C ARG A 874 21.59 -15.92 9.31
N ILE A 875 21.22 -17.03 8.73
CA ILE A 875 21.52 -17.37 7.35
C ILE A 875 20.19 -17.60 6.63
N VAL A 876 19.99 -16.90 5.53
CA VAL A 876 18.89 -17.14 4.60
C VAL A 876 19.45 -17.65 3.31
N PHE A 877 18.91 -18.78 2.83
CA PHE A 877 19.32 -19.46 1.63
C PHE A 877 18.09 -19.74 0.77
N SER A 878 18.00 -19.15 -0.41
CA SER A 878 16.81 -19.20 -1.25
C SER A 878 17.14 -19.25 -2.73
N ASP A 879 16.21 -19.76 -3.48
CA ASP A 879 16.19 -19.68 -4.95
C ASP A 879 15.89 -18.23 -5.39
N ALA A 880 16.91 -17.41 -5.38
CA ALA A 880 16.78 -15.98 -5.66
C ALA A 880 17.69 -15.60 -6.83
N TRP A 881 17.09 -15.12 -7.90
CA TRP A 881 17.79 -14.72 -9.11
C TRP A 881 18.63 -13.45 -8.96
N PHE A 882 18.26 -12.59 -8.02
CA PHE A 882 18.87 -11.28 -7.88
C PHE A 882 19.33 -11.02 -6.46
N LYS A 883 20.49 -10.45 -6.37
CA LYS A 883 21.22 -10.24 -5.13
C LYS A 883 20.45 -9.42 -4.06
N GLY A 884 19.46 -8.63 -4.47
CA GLY A 884 18.68 -7.78 -3.56
C GLY A 884 17.49 -8.47 -2.85
N ALA A 885 17.10 -9.68 -3.26
CA ALA A 885 15.87 -10.32 -2.77
C ALA A 885 16.01 -10.94 -1.38
N LEU A 886 17.21 -11.35 -0.97
CA LEU A 886 17.43 -11.99 0.32
C LEU A 886 17.57 -10.94 1.42
N LYS A 887 16.60 -10.95 2.35
CA LYS A 887 16.57 -10.12 3.55
C LYS A 887 16.57 -10.99 4.79
N PRO A 888 16.96 -10.49 5.94
CA PRO A 888 16.95 -11.26 7.18
C PRO A 888 15.54 -11.56 7.70
N THR A 889 14.55 -10.80 7.27
CA THR A 889 13.14 -10.93 7.68
C THR A 889 12.22 -10.83 6.47
N GLY A 890 10.95 -11.21 6.64
CA GLY A 890 9.94 -11.19 5.59
C GLY A 890 9.80 -12.53 4.87
N LYS A 891 9.08 -12.53 3.76
CA LYS A 891 8.80 -13.74 2.99
C LYS A 891 9.79 -13.94 1.86
N PHE A 892 10.11 -15.20 1.58
CA PHE A 892 10.94 -15.59 0.44
C PHE A 892 10.37 -16.83 -0.25
N ASN A 893 10.62 -16.93 -1.54
CA ASN A 893 10.21 -18.05 -2.36
C ASN A 893 11.29 -19.14 -2.34
N LYS A 894 10.92 -20.37 -2.09
CA LYS A 894 11.79 -21.55 -2.09
C LYS A 894 13.08 -21.35 -1.31
N GLY A 895 13.20 -21.92 -0.17
CA GLY A 895 14.44 -21.80 0.59
C GLY A 895 14.30 -22.14 2.06
N PHE A 896 15.30 -21.69 2.79
CA PHE A 896 15.51 -22.09 4.16
C PHE A 896 16.21 -20.97 4.93
N ALA A 897 15.85 -20.82 6.18
CA ALA A 897 16.54 -19.90 7.09
C ALA A 897 16.93 -20.63 8.37
N ILE A 898 18.06 -20.26 8.93
CA ILE A 898 18.58 -20.84 10.17
C ILE A 898 19.26 -19.79 11.04
N ASP A 899 18.97 -19.84 12.32
CA ASP A 899 19.61 -19.00 13.33
C ASP A 899 20.56 -19.80 14.22
N PHE A 900 21.72 -19.23 14.50
CA PHE A 900 22.72 -19.77 15.43
C PHE A 900 23.04 -18.77 16.54
N ARG A 901 23.39 -19.29 17.71
CA ARG A 901 23.91 -18.48 18.81
C ARG A 901 25.35 -18.02 18.52
N VAL A 902 25.59 -16.74 18.75
CA VAL A 902 26.94 -16.16 18.69
C VAL A 902 27.24 -15.49 20.03
N LYS A 903 28.46 -15.57 20.48
CA LYS A 903 28.96 -14.82 21.64
C LYS A 903 30.17 -14.00 21.19
N ILE A 904 30.03 -12.69 21.24
CA ILE A 904 31.13 -11.77 20.91
C ILE A 904 31.84 -11.38 22.20
N THR A 905 33.18 -11.47 22.20
CA THR A 905 34.04 -11.09 23.32
C THR A 905 34.99 -9.98 22.88
N GLY A 906 35.69 -9.35 23.83
CA GLY A 906 36.66 -8.30 23.55
C GLY A 906 36.47 -7.10 24.47
N THR A 907 37.34 -6.13 24.32
CA THR A 907 37.40 -4.91 25.14
C THR A 907 37.48 -3.64 24.30
N LYS A 908 37.32 -3.77 22.95
CA LYS A 908 37.33 -2.62 22.04
C LYS A 908 36.09 -1.78 22.21
N PRO A 909 36.12 -0.49 21.83
CA PRO A 909 34.92 0.35 21.83
C PRO A 909 33.77 -0.33 21.07
N GLN A 910 32.58 -0.27 21.63
CA GLN A 910 31.40 -0.95 21.08
C GLN A 910 30.51 0.05 20.35
N ARG A 911 29.91 -0.38 19.24
CA ARG A 911 28.88 0.41 18.58
C ARG A 911 27.68 0.59 19.53
N PRO A 912 27.02 1.75 19.52
CA PRO A 912 25.86 1.99 20.36
C PRO A 912 24.73 1.04 19.98
N ILE A 913 23.91 0.65 20.95
CA ILE A 913 22.58 0.15 20.67
C ILE A 913 21.84 1.32 20.01
N PRO A 914 21.25 1.17 18.83
CA PRO A 914 20.41 2.21 18.26
C PRO A 914 19.39 2.62 19.32
N ALA A 915 19.23 3.92 19.53
CA ALA A 915 18.20 4.39 20.44
C ALA A 915 16.87 3.78 19.97
N ASP A 916 16.26 2.98 20.82
CA ASP A 916 14.95 2.42 20.49
C ASP A 916 14.01 3.62 20.33
N THR A 917 13.60 3.90 19.10
CA THR A 917 12.63 4.94 18.80
C THR A 917 11.29 4.66 19.48
N HIS A 918 11.14 3.47 20.08
CA HIS A 918 9.97 3.06 20.83
C HIS A 918 9.90 3.65 22.25
N ASP A 919 11.02 4.10 22.82
CA ASP A 919 11.07 4.58 24.21
C ASP A 919 11.01 6.11 24.36
N GLN A 920 10.40 6.78 23.39
CA GLN A 920 10.27 8.26 23.43
C GLN A 920 9.14 8.79 24.32
N GLY A 921 8.70 8.02 25.30
CA GLY A 921 7.64 8.41 26.23
C GLY A 921 6.22 8.24 25.65
N VAL A 922 5.22 8.51 26.47
CA VAL A 922 3.81 8.35 26.09
C VAL A 922 3.40 9.45 25.11
N ALA A 923 2.71 9.09 24.03
CA ALA A 923 2.13 10.04 23.08
C ALA A 923 1.19 11.04 23.79
N ASP A 924 1.13 12.27 23.32
CA ASP A 924 0.19 13.26 23.84
C ASP A 924 -1.25 12.78 23.65
N GLN A 925 -2.09 13.09 24.62
CA GLN A 925 -3.50 12.71 24.54
C GLN A 925 -4.18 13.46 23.39
N PRO A 926 -4.98 12.78 22.53
CA PRO A 926 -5.75 13.43 21.48
C PRO A 926 -6.70 14.50 22.03
N GLU A 927 -6.89 15.55 21.25
CA GLU A 927 -7.76 16.67 21.62
C GLU A 927 -9.25 16.28 21.66
N GLY A 928 -10.07 17.08 22.34
CA GLY A 928 -11.52 16.94 22.38
C GLY A 928 -12.04 15.70 23.12
N LEU A 929 -11.21 15.06 23.93
CA LEU A 929 -11.66 13.95 24.78
C LEU A 929 -12.41 14.48 26.00
N THR A 930 -13.67 14.09 26.15
CA THR A 930 -14.44 14.34 27.38
C THR A 930 -14.16 13.21 28.37
N THR A 931 -13.81 13.54 29.59
CA THR A 931 -13.60 12.61 30.71
C THR A 931 -14.91 12.02 31.28
N THR A 932 -16.00 12.08 30.54
CA THR A 932 -17.29 11.53 30.97
C THR A 932 -17.24 10.02 30.90
N GLY A 933 -17.41 9.44 32.09
CA GLY A 933 -17.29 8.02 32.38
C GLY A 933 -18.02 7.10 31.42
N ILE A 934 -17.36 6.01 31.11
CA ILE A 934 -17.93 4.88 30.38
C ILE A 934 -19.03 4.27 31.22
N THR A 935 -20.26 4.42 30.76
CA THR A 935 -21.42 3.78 31.39
C THR A 935 -21.92 2.57 30.60
N ALA A 936 -21.13 2.02 29.65
CA ALA A 936 -21.49 0.74 29.03
C ALA A 936 -21.11 -0.39 30.01
N PRO A 937 -22.04 -1.29 30.37
CA PRO A 937 -21.68 -2.44 31.20
C PRO A 937 -20.62 -3.26 30.45
N VAL A 938 -19.48 -3.45 31.11
CA VAL A 938 -18.40 -4.31 30.63
C VAL A 938 -18.96 -5.70 30.41
N ALA A 939 -19.01 -6.15 29.16
CA ALA A 939 -19.34 -7.54 28.88
C ALA A 939 -18.24 -8.41 29.49
N ALA A 940 -18.61 -9.34 30.32
CA ALA A 940 -17.66 -10.31 30.86
C ALA A 940 -17.00 -11.06 29.69
N PRO A 941 -15.71 -11.41 29.78
CA PRO A 941 -14.96 -11.97 28.66
C PRO A 941 -15.56 -13.28 28.15
N SER A 942 -15.62 -13.43 26.84
CA SER A 942 -15.91 -14.72 26.23
C SER A 942 -14.78 -15.69 26.55
N GLN A 943 -15.11 -16.86 27.09
CA GLN A 943 -14.15 -17.91 27.40
C GLN A 943 -14.57 -19.21 26.75
N LEU A 944 -13.59 -19.97 26.29
CA LEU A 944 -13.74 -21.33 25.82
C LEU A 944 -12.75 -22.23 26.56
N VAL A 945 -13.27 -23.19 27.29
CA VAL A 945 -12.48 -24.24 27.96
C VAL A 945 -12.86 -25.57 27.37
N MET A 946 -11.89 -26.35 26.91
CA MET A 946 -12.10 -27.70 26.41
C MET A 946 -11.73 -28.71 27.50
N ASP A 947 -12.64 -29.63 27.76
CA ASP A 947 -12.37 -30.84 28.54
C ASP A 947 -12.47 -32.10 27.63
N ALA A 948 -12.43 -33.26 28.21
CA ALA A 948 -12.46 -34.55 27.46
C ALA A 948 -13.79 -34.77 26.73
N GLU A 949 -14.87 -34.13 27.15
CA GLU A 949 -16.24 -34.41 26.66
C GLU A 949 -16.83 -33.22 25.85
N ALA A 950 -16.42 -32.00 26.16
CA ALA A 950 -17.06 -30.81 25.62
C ALA A 950 -16.13 -29.60 25.44
N LEU A 951 -16.52 -28.73 24.51
CA LEU A 951 -16.12 -27.33 24.43
C LEU A 951 -17.10 -26.53 25.30
N ASN A 952 -16.65 -25.96 26.39
CA ASN A 952 -17.47 -25.22 27.34
C ASN A 952 -17.31 -23.72 27.12
N PHE A 953 -18.41 -23.02 26.90
CA PHE A 953 -18.46 -21.59 26.61
C PHE A 953 -18.97 -20.80 27.80
N THR A 954 -18.33 -19.67 28.08
CA THR A 954 -18.79 -18.72 29.08
C THR A 954 -18.86 -17.34 28.46
N ASN A 955 -19.98 -16.64 28.61
CA ASN A 955 -20.22 -15.29 28.09
C ASN A 955 -20.07 -15.21 26.56
N VAL A 956 -20.65 -16.17 25.84
CA VAL A 956 -20.65 -16.23 24.38
C VAL A 956 -22.09 -16.13 23.88
N GLU A 957 -22.38 -15.12 23.06
CA GLU A 957 -23.69 -14.97 22.40
C GLU A 957 -23.79 -15.83 21.16
N GLN A 958 -22.69 -15.92 20.40
CA GLN A 958 -22.64 -16.74 19.19
C GLN A 958 -21.25 -17.36 19.01
N ALA A 959 -21.20 -18.64 18.59
CA ALA A 959 -19.96 -19.28 18.24
C ALA A 959 -20.06 -20.05 16.92
N TRP A 960 -18.97 -20.09 16.19
CA TRP A 960 -18.82 -20.84 14.95
C TRP A 960 -17.60 -21.74 15.08
N ILE A 961 -17.72 -22.99 14.68
CA ILE A 961 -16.64 -23.97 14.67
C ILE A 961 -16.27 -24.25 13.22
N PHE A 962 -15.02 -24.01 12.86
CA PHE A 962 -14.49 -24.23 11.52
C PHE A 962 -13.43 -25.33 11.52
N ALA A 963 -13.39 -26.18 10.51
CA ALA A 963 -12.25 -27.02 10.23
C ALA A 963 -11.09 -26.19 9.64
N THR A 964 -9.88 -26.78 9.57
CA THR A 964 -8.69 -26.08 9.08
C THR A 964 -8.73 -25.70 7.60
N ASP A 965 -9.59 -26.33 6.83
CA ASP A 965 -9.86 -26.01 5.42
C ASP A 965 -10.86 -24.84 5.26
N GLY A 966 -11.35 -24.27 6.37
CA GLY A 966 -12.31 -23.17 6.42
C GLY A 966 -13.76 -23.62 6.35
N SER A 967 -14.06 -24.91 6.27
CA SER A 967 -15.45 -25.41 6.30
C SER A 967 -16.10 -25.15 7.67
N LEU A 968 -17.33 -24.64 7.67
CA LEU A 968 -18.11 -24.40 8.87
C LEU A 968 -18.74 -25.71 9.36
N MET A 969 -18.35 -26.14 10.55
CA MET A 969 -18.79 -27.38 11.17
C MET A 969 -20.03 -27.18 12.05
N ALA A 970 -20.12 -26.05 12.76
CA ALA A 970 -21.25 -25.74 13.62
C ALA A 970 -21.42 -24.23 13.80
N THR A 971 -22.68 -23.80 13.94
CA THR A 971 -23.07 -22.45 14.42
C THR A 971 -23.88 -22.63 15.69
N LEU A 972 -23.50 -21.93 16.75
CA LEU A 972 -24.10 -22.05 18.08
C LEU A 972 -24.58 -20.67 18.54
N ASN A 973 -25.82 -20.60 19.03
CA ASN A 973 -26.40 -19.39 19.60
C ASN A 973 -26.49 -19.54 21.13
N HIS A 974 -25.94 -18.58 21.87
CA HIS A 974 -25.83 -18.59 23.32
C HIS A 974 -25.31 -19.92 23.89
N PRO A 975 -24.20 -20.47 23.37
CA PRO A 975 -23.74 -21.78 23.77
C PRO A 975 -23.22 -21.77 25.20
N THR A 976 -23.52 -22.85 25.91
CA THR A 976 -22.90 -23.16 27.21
C THR A 976 -21.91 -24.32 27.04
N SER A 977 -22.21 -25.25 26.14
CA SER A 977 -21.31 -26.36 25.80
C SER A 977 -21.59 -26.92 24.39
N PHE A 978 -20.59 -27.62 23.84
CA PHE A 978 -20.70 -28.35 22.57
C PHE A 978 -19.89 -29.65 22.69
N LYS A 979 -20.52 -30.79 22.43
CA LYS A 979 -19.88 -32.10 22.63
C LYS A 979 -18.73 -32.35 21.67
N VAL A 980 -17.55 -32.67 22.18
CA VAL A 980 -16.35 -32.97 21.40
C VAL A 980 -16.58 -34.15 20.46
N ALA A 981 -17.34 -35.16 20.90
CA ALA A 981 -17.68 -36.35 20.10
C ALA A 981 -18.48 -36.02 18.82
N SER A 982 -18.97 -34.79 18.67
CA SER A 982 -19.64 -34.33 17.45
C SER A 982 -18.66 -33.89 16.36
N LEU A 983 -17.37 -33.84 16.64
CA LEU A 983 -16.29 -33.50 15.72
C LEU A 983 -15.34 -34.70 15.54
N ALA A 984 -14.83 -34.86 14.32
CA ALA A 984 -13.77 -35.83 14.08
C ALA A 984 -12.44 -35.40 14.76
N PRO A 985 -11.53 -36.33 15.12
CA PRO A 985 -10.21 -35.94 15.58
C PRO A 985 -9.53 -35.00 14.58
N GLY A 986 -9.02 -33.88 15.05
CA GLY A 986 -8.46 -32.85 14.19
C GLY A 986 -8.31 -31.50 14.88
N VAL A 987 -7.89 -30.51 14.10
CA VAL A 987 -7.72 -29.13 14.54
C VAL A 987 -8.91 -28.28 14.06
N TYR A 988 -9.44 -27.47 14.96
CA TYR A 988 -10.58 -26.60 14.67
C TYR A 988 -10.30 -25.18 15.14
N LEU A 989 -10.90 -24.21 14.47
CA LEU A 989 -10.96 -22.81 14.87
C LEU A 989 -12.36 -22.49 15.39
N VAL A 990 -12.44 -22.08 16.64
CA VAL A 990 -13.70 -21.66 17.27
C VAL A 990 -13.73 -20.15 17.38
N LYS A 991 -14.59 -19.53 16.57
CA LYS A 991 -14.86 -18.09 16.58
C LYS A 991 -16.02 -17.83 17.53
N MET A 992 -15.85 -16.93 18.49
CA MET A 992 -16.83 -16.58 19.51
C MET A 992 -17.14 -15.09 19.46
N GLN A 993 -18.39 -14.74 19.57
CA GLN A 993 -18.86 -13.37 19.67
C GLN A 993 -19.61 -13.14 20.98
N ASN A 994 -19.31 -12.03 21.63
CA ASN A 994 -20.09 -11.47 22.74
C ASN A 994 -20.22 -9.96 22.50
N LYS A 995 -21.45 -9.50 22.27
CA LYS A 995 -21.73 -8.14 21.82
C LYS A 995 -20.86 -7.77 20.60
N ASN A 996 -20.04 -6.74 20.72
CA ASN A 996 -19.18 -6.24 19.64
C ASN A 996 -17.77 -6.84 19.61
N ILE A 997 -17.48 -7.80 20.50
CA ILE A 997 -16.17 -8.44 20.59
C ILE A 997 -16.22 -9.82 19.96
N ILE A 998 -15.30 -10.08 19.02
CA ILE A 998 -15.13 -11.38 18.38
C ILE A 998 -13.75 -11.91 18.72
N ARG A 999 -13.69 -13.15 19.25
CA ARG A 999 -12.46 -13.89 19.52
C ARG A 999 -12.42 -15.19 18.73
N THR A 1000 -11.20 -15.62 18.37
CA THR A 1000 -11.00 -16.93 17.72
C THR A 1000 -9.97 -17.71 18.51
N GLN A 1001 -10.32 -18.94 18.85
CA GLN A 1001 -9.45 -19.87 19.58
C GLN A 1001 -9.27 -21.16 18.78
N LYS A 1002 -8.04 -21.65 18.73
CA LYS A 1002 -7.71 -22.93 18.14
C LYS A 1002 -7.92 -24.05 19.17
N VAL A 1003 -8.60 -25.11 18.81
CA VAL A 1003 -8.80 -26.30 19.63
C VAL A 1003 -8.34 -27.54 18.87
N THR A 1004 -7.81 -28.51 19.59
CA THR A 1004 -7.38 -29.80 19.01
C THR A 1004 -8.19 -30.92 19.64
N ILE A 1005 -9.00 -31.59 18.84
CA ILE A 1005 -9.77 -32.77 19.22
C ILE A 1005 -8.89 -33.99 18.98
N ARG A 1006 -8.72 -34.85 19.99
CA ARG A 1006 -7.87 -36.04 19.94
C ARG A 1006 -8.68 -37.32 19.80
#